data_bca31ee64dfd4712daeac31740b76c32
#
_entry.id   bca31ee64dfd4712daeac31740b76c32
#
_cell.length_a   1.000
_cell.length_b   1.000
_cell.length_c   1.000
_cell.angle_alpha   90.00
_cell.angle_beta   90.00
_cell.angle_gamma   90.00
#
_symmetry.space_group_name_H-M   'P 1'
#
loop_
_entity.id
_entity.type
_entity.pdbx_description
1 polymer ?
#
loop_
_entity_poly.entity_id
_entity_poly.type
_entity_poly.pdbx_seq_one_letter_code
_entity_poly.pdbx_strand_id
1 'polypeptide(L)'
;MKLIRTLLDRLSDSLFVSVPEMRGLAAELSNIPPLRLVSDKSVLSAPVDAATRRPTNPISQMDALDDAVRRSQTWFFSRQHTSEGYWVAELEADTTLTAEYILLRRFLDRVDPERERRAVHYLRAMQLPDGGWPIHYGGPSEISASVKAYFALKLSGVSVDEPFMVRAKDCVLAKGGVVQANVFTKIALALFDQYDWEGIPHMPVELMLLPKGFYFNIYAISYWSRTVLIPLLIIFAHRPVCQIPREQGIEELYRIPRKEIRYWKFPPFNKDQKWFTPHNLFVALDAMLKLYDRMPLLWLREKAVHRAATWMLEHIKGSGGLGGIYPAMANSIVALRCLGYQVDDPLVRKALHEIESLEVYDTVSIGDQRVDALHLQPCHSPIWDTALLLNALIETGMPQDHPSLQKAAAYLVSRQTKTVGDWKFSSPDAEPGGWYFQFENELYPDVDDSAVVLMGLSKVQMPQTTDLQESIQRGMRWVLAMQGSDGGWGAYDKDNNRIVFNYIPFADHHALLDPSTSDLTGRCLEMLAALGYDQTHPAVAPALRFLKREQEADGSWYGRWGVNYIYGTWSVLAGLRAIGEDLSKPYVRRAVAWLESKQNPDGGWGESCLSYDDPAWSGKGDSTPSQTAWAIMGLLSAGMTDAFSVARGVQYLLRHQMKDGSWEEVCHTGTGFPRVFYLRYHWYCRYFPLWALAMYRNLRTRGKMRADEVRQQVLASGCHRAGR
;
A
#
# COMPACT_ATOMS: atom_id res chain seq x y z
N MET A 1 -32.65 18.07 6.45
CA MET A 1 -31.35 17.44 6.72
C MET A 1 -31.45 16.08 7.38
N LYS A 2 -32.14 15.89 8.52
CA LYS A 2 -32.36 14.55 9.12
C LYS A 2 -33.02 13.54 8.15
N LEU A 3 -34.02 13.99 7.37
CA LEU A 3 -34.73 13.13 6.40
C LEU A 3 -33.82 12.62 5.28
N ILE A 4 -32.96 13.49 4.74
CA ILE A 4 -31.99 13.14 3.68
C ILE A 4 -30.92 12.18 4.25
N ARG A 5 -30.45 12.41 5.46
CA ARG A 5 -29.51 11.51 6.14
C ARG A 5 -30.12 10.13 6.37
N THR A 6 -31.35 10.06 6.88
CA THR A 6 -32.08 8.80 7.10
C THR A 6 -32.40 8.08 5.78
N LEU A 7 -32.63 8.80 4.67
CA LEU A 7 -32.83 8.21 3.35
C LEU A 7 -31.54 7.63 2.77
N LEU A 8 -30.41 8.34 2.95
CA LEU A 8 -29.09 7.88 2.49
C LEU A 8 -28.59 6.71 3.34
N ASP A 9 -28.81 6.72 4.64
CA ASP A 9 -28.47 5.60 5.53
C ASP A 9 -29.35 4.36 5.20
N ARG A 10 -30.63 4.53 4.92
CA ARG A 10 -31.52 3.45 4.46
C ARG A 10 -31.16 2.92 3.07
N LEU A 11 -30.65 3.75 2.17
CA LEU A 11 -30.13 3.32 0.87
C LEU A 11 -28.82 2.52 1.05
N SER A 12 -28.00 2.89 2.01
CA SER A 12 -26.82 2.11 2.40
C SER A 12 -27.19 0.71 2.95
N ASP A 13 -28.18 0.64 3.84
CA ASP A 13 -28.64 -0.61 4.45
C ASP A 13 -29.40 -1.54 3.49
N SER A 14 -30.07 -0.97 2.46
CA SER A 14 -30.80 -1.76 1.46
C SER A 14 -29.89 -2.30 0.34
N LEU A 15 -28.63 -1.91 0.30
CA LEU A 15 -27.62 -2.35 -0.69
C LEU A 15 -26.82 -3.59 -0.22
N PHE A 16 -27.10 -4.17 0.94
CA PHE A 16 -26.66 -5.50 1.25
C PHE A 16 -27.45 -6.55 0.44
N VAL A 17 -27.31 -6.48 -0.89
CA VAL A 17 -27.68 -7.59 -1.77
C VAL A 17 -26.48 -8.53 -1.81
N SER A 18 -26.71 -9.74 -1.39
CA SER A 18 -25.76 -10.81 -1.29
C SER A 18 -24.99 -11.07 -2.62
N VAL A 19 -23.72 -11.36 -2.49
CA VAL A 19 -22.73 -11.73 -3.52
C VAL A 19 -23.13 -12.79 -4.57
N PRO A 20 -24.32 -13.44 -4.60
CA PRO A 20 -24.67 -14.41 -5.64
C PRO A 20 -25.00 -13.83 -7.02
N GLU A 21 -25.32 -12.55 -7.14
CA GLU A 21 -25.77 -12.02 -8.45
C GLU A 21 -24.63 -11.58 -9.41
N MET A 22 -23.39 -11.52 -8.94
CA MET A 22 -22.24 -11.24 -9.84
C MET A 22 -21.71 -12.49 -10.57
N ARG A 23 -22.27 -13.67 -10.32
CA ARG A 23 -21.87 -14.92 -11.01
C ARG A 23 -22.39 -15.04 -12.45
N GLY A 24 -23.30 -14.19 -12.86
CA GLY A 24 -23.87 -14.23 -14.22
C GLY A 24 -22.97 -13.65 -15.32
N LEU A 25 -22.11 -12.68 -14.98
CA LEU A 25 -21.23 -12.04 -15.98
C LEU A 25 -19.93 -12.83 -16.27
N ALA A 26 -19.52 -13.71 -15.38
CA ALA A 26 -18.33 -14.55 -15.56
C ALA A 26 -18.52 -15.70 -16.56
N ALA A 27 -19.76 -16.05 -16.88
CA ALA A 27 -20.05 -17.19 -17.76
C ALA A 27 -19.91 -16.86 -19.26
N GLU A 28 -19.93 -15.61 -19.65
CA GLU A 28 -19.76 -15.20 -21.08
C GLU A 28 -18.28 -15.03 -21.49
N LEU A 29 -17.34 -14.99 -20.55
CA LEU A 29 -15.91 -14.85 -20.83
C LEU A 29 -15.16 -16.20 -20.89
N SER A 30 -15.84 -17.33 -20.70
CA SER A 30 -15.23 -18.65 -20.66
C SER A 30 -14.93 -19.31 -22.04
N ASN A 31 -15.18 -18.62 -23.15
CA ASN A 31 -14.96 -19.14 -24.51
C ASN A 31 -13.71 -18.59 -25.22
N ILE A 32 -12.74 -18.09 -24.49
CA ILE A 32 -11.43 -17.73 -25.06
C ILE A 32 -10.47 -18.90 -24.81
N PRO A 33 -9.88 -19.49 -25.85
CA PRO A 33 -8.94 -20.60 -25.65
C PRO A 33 -7.70 -20.14 -24.90
N PRO A 34 -7.11 -20.98 -24.03
CA PRO A 34 -5.96 -20.59 -23.23
C PRO A 34 -4.76 -20.26 -24.12
N LEU A 35 -4.29 -19.03 -24.04
CA LEU A 35 -3.01 -18.62 -24.60
C LEU A 35 -1.90 -19.41 -23.91
N ARG A 36 -1.22 -20.27 -24.66
CA ARG A 36 0.02 -20.92 -24.22
C ARG A 36 1.09 -19.83 -24.04
N LEU A 37 1.40 -19.51 -22.81
CA LEU A 37 2.60 -18.75 -22.47
C LEU A 37 3.83 -19.58 -22.84
N VAL A 38 4.53 -19.17 -23.88
CA VAL A 38 5.89 -19.63 -24.14
C VAL A 38 6.79 -18.90 -23.18
N SER A 39 7.11 -19.53 -22.05
CA SER A 39 8.12 -19.04 -21.14
C SER A 39 9.49 -19.32 -21.76
N ASP A 40 10.17 -18.26 -22.17
CA ASP A 40 11.59 -18.35 -22.53
C ASP A 40 12.41 -18.54 -21.24
N LYS A 41 12.77 -19.81 -20.98
CA LYS A 41 13.52 -20.25 -19.79
C LYS A 41 15.03 -20.18 -20.04
N SER A 42 15.57 -19.03 -20.38
CA SER A 42 17.00 -18.93 -20.63
C SER A 42 17.83 -18.11 -19.63
N VAL A 43 17.24 -17.71 -18.50
CA VAL A 43 18.07 -17.08 -17.43
C VAL A 43 17.60 -17.58 -16.07
N LEU A 44 17.94 -18.78 -15.69
CA LEU A 44 18.00 -19.34 -14.33
C LEU A 44 17.68 -20.86 -14.36
N SER A 45 18.51 -21.65 -15.04
CA SER A 45 18.47 -23.10 -14.87
C SER A 45 19.87 -23.65 -14.64
N ALA A 46 20.28 -23.68 -13.37
CA ALA A 46 21.14 -24.75 -12.93
C ALA A 46 20.22 -25.91 -12.53
N PRO A 47 20.48 -27.16 -13.00
CA PRO A 47 19.65 -28.29 -12.62
C PRO A 47 19.86 -28.61 -11.15
N VAL A 48 18.81 -28.44 -10.34
CA VAL A 48 18.79 -28.98 -8.97
C VAL A 48 18.31 -30.41 -9.07
N ASP A 49 19.23 -31.35 -8.89
CA ASP A 49 18.96 -32.77 -8.69
C ASP A 49 17.89 -32.94 -7.60
N ALA A 50 16.73 -33.43 -7.98
CA ALA A 50 15.66 -33.81 -7.08
C ALA A 50 16.00 -35.17 -6.42
N ALA A 51 17.03 -35.15 -5.57
CA ALA A 51 17.30 -36.26 -4.67
C ALA A 51 16.62 -35.95 -3.33
N THR A 52 15.59 -36.71 -3.02
CA THR A 52 14.97 -36.86 -1.71
C THR A 52 16.03 -37.16 -0.63
N ARG A 53 16.65 -36.12 -0.09
CA ARG A 53 17.43 -36.25 1.15
C ARG A 53 16.53 -35.92 2.33
N ARG A 54 16.31 -36.90 3.21
CA ARG A 54 15.75 -36.70 4.55
C ARG A 54 16.51 -35.60 5.24
N PRO A 55 15.86 -34.77 6.11
CA PRO A 55 16.52 -33.67 6.78
C PRO A 55 17.71 -34.20 7.59
N THR A 56 18.86 -33.62 7.32
CA THR A 56 20.09 -33.83 8.04
C THR A 56 19.89 -33.44 9.53
N ASN A 57 20.68 -34.09 10.40
CA ASN A 57 20.77 -33.97 11.83
C ASN A 57 20.22 -32.65 12.45
N PRO A 58 19.34 -32.71 13.49
CA PRO A 58 18.71 -31.51 14.12
C PRO A 58 19.71 -30.44 14.60
N ILE A 59 20.94 -30.83 14.95
CA ILE A 59 22.00 -29.91 15.35
C ILE A 59 22.46 -29.05 14.16
N SER A 60 22.62 -29.63 12.98
CA SER A 60 23.02 -28.88 11.78
C SER A 60 21.96 -27.89 11.28
N GLN A 61 20.70 -28.13 11.54
CA GLN A 61 19.63 -27.20 11.16
C GLN A 61 19.59 -25.97 12.06
N MET A 62 19.84 -26.12 13.36
CA MET A 62 19.89 -24.98 14.29
C MET A 62 21.11 -24.11 14.01
N ASP A 63 22.27 -24.71 13.73
CA ASP A 63 23.49 -23.97 13.37
C ASP A 63 23.27 -23.15 12.07
N ALA A 64 22.57 -23.72 11.08
CA ALA A 64 22.23 -23.02 9.85
C ALA A 64 21.26 -21.83 10.10
N LEU A 65 20.31 -21.98 11.02
CA LEU A 65 19.41 -20.90 11.42
C LEU A 65 20.18 -19.76 12.13
N ASP A 66 21.06 -20.11 13.07
CA ASP A 66 21.86 -19.12 13.81
C ASP A 66 22.79 -18.36 12.87
N ASP A 67 23.39 -19.06 11.90
CA ASP A 67 24.23 -18.43 10.88
C ASP A 67 23.42 -17.49 9.97
N ALA A 68 22.26 -17.94 9.51
CA ALA A 68 21.38 -17.13 8.67
C ALA A 68 20.91 -15.84 9.38
N VAL A 69 20.48 -15.96 10.64
CA VAL A 69 20.09 -14.81 11.47
C VAL A 69 21.26 -13.85 11.66
N ARG A 70 22.45 -14.36 12.02
CA ARG A 70 23.64 -13.53 12.25
C ARG A 70 24.07 -12.77 10.98
N ARG A 71 24.08 -13.41 9.81
CA ARG A 71 24.43 -12.77 8.55
C ARG A 71 23.45 -11.64 8.22
N SER A 72 22.16 -11.88 8.41
CA SER A 72 21.14 -10.87 8.15
C SER A 72 21.24 -9.69 9.14
N GLN A 73 21.51 -9.93 10.44
CA GLN A 73 21.78 -8.87 11.40
C GLN A 73 22.95 -7.98 10.95
N THR A 74 24.08 -8.61 10.54
CA THR A 74 25.27 -7.88 10.05
C THR A 74 24.93 -7.01 8.84
N TRP A 75 24.10 -7.55 7.92
CA TRP A 75 23.65 -6.83 6.75
C TRP A 75 22.86 -5.55 7.12
N PHE A 76 21.94 -5.63 8.08
CA PHE A 76 21.13 -4.49 8.53
C PHE A 76 21.94 -3.46 9.32
N PHE A 77 22.86 -3.89 10.19
CA PHE A 77 23.70 -2.95 10.94
C PHE A 77 24.59 -2.10 10.03
N SER A 78 25.08 -2.67 8.94
CA SER A 78 25.90 -1.92 7.98
C SER A 78 25.09 -0.83 7.21
N ARG A 79 23.76 -0.82 7.34
CA ARG A 79 22.83 0.08 6.63
C ARG A 79 22.04 1.00 7.55
N GLN A 80 22.31 0.97 8.85
CA GLN A 80 21.71 1.92 9.79
C GLN A 80 22.28 3.31 9.54
N HIS A 81 21.39 4.33 9.45
CA HIS A 81 21.83 5.70 9.33
C HIS A 81 22.69 6.10 10.53
N THR A 82 23.91 6.53 10.27
CA THR A 82 24.97 6.64 11.31
C THR A 82 24.68 7.67 12.38
N SER A 83 24.13 8.83 12.02
CA SER A 83 23.84 9.92 12.97
C SER A 83 22.46 9.79 13.61
N GLU A 84 21.41 9.52 12.82
CA GLU A 84 20.02 9.52 13.32
C GLU A 84 19.52 8.15 13.76
N GLY A 85 20.11 7.06 13.28
CA GLY A 85 19.83 5.71 13.74
C GLY A 85 18.63 5.03 13.09
N TYR A 86 17.96 5.64 12.12
CA TYR A 86 16.88 5.03 11.37
C TYR A 86 17.38 4.06 10.29
N TRP A 87 16.45 3.30 9.73
CA TRP A 87 16.61 2.53 8.50
C TRP A 87 15.53 2.95 7.51
N VAL A 88 15.89 2.98 6.23
CA VAL A 88 14.96 3.26 5.14
C VAL A 88 15.39 2.51 3.88
N ALA A 89 14.41 1.99 3.16
CA ALA A 89 14.60 1.34 1.89
C ALA A 89 13.85 2.07 0.78
N GLU A 90 14.13 1.68 -0.44
CA GLU A 90 13.36 2.07 -1.59
C GLU A 90 11.95 1.48 -1.51
N LEU A 91 10.97 2.29 -1.90
CA LEU A 91 9.60 1.91 -2.10
C LEU A 91 9.27 2.05 -3.59
N GLU A 92 9.36 0.97 -4.34
CA GLU A 92 9.13 0.96 -5.78
C GLU A 92 7.64 0.88 -6.10
N ALA A 93 7.19 1.69 -7.07
CA ALA A 93 5.84 1.64 -7.62
C ALA A 93 5.88 1.36 -9.12
N ASP A 94 4.76 1.54 -9.79
CA ASP A 94 4.68 1.37 -11.25
C ASP A 94 5.22 2.59 -12.03
N THR A 95 5.25 2.47 -13.35
CA THR A 95 5.80 3.48 -14.27
C THR A 95 5.00 4.78 -14.32
N THR A 96 3.79 4.84 -13.74
CA THR A 96 2.94 6.03 -13.82
C THR A 96 3.56 7.23 -13.15
N LEU A 97 4.28 7.04 -12.03
CA LEU A 97 4.94 8.13 -11.32
C LEU A 97 6.06 8.76 -12.15
N THR A 98 6.89 7.93 -12.79
CA THR A 98 7.98 8.40 -13.64
C THR A 98 7.44 9.12 -14.89
N ALA A 99 6.36 8.59 -15.48
CA ALA A 99 5.69 9.26 -16.60
C ALA A 99 5.12 10.63 -16.18
N GLU A 100 4.40 10.68 -15.05
CA GLU A 100 3.83 11.94 -14.52
C GLU A 100 4.92 12.94 -14.12
N TYR A 101 6.08 12.48 -13.64
CA TYR A 101 7.21 13.35 -13.35
C TYR A 101 7.73 14.06 -14.62
N ILE A 102 7.87 13.35 -15.75
CA ILE A 102 8.18 13.97 -17.04
C ILE A 102 7.11 15.01 -17.40
N LEU A 103 5.82 14.65 -17.27
CA LEU A 103 4.71 15.57 -17.57
C LEU A 103 4.76 16.82 -16.68
N LEU A 104 4.99 16.67 -15.37
CA LEU A 104 5.08 17.79 -14.44
C LEU A 104 6.23 18.75 -14.83
N ARG A 105 7.42 18.23 -15.11
CA ARG A 105 8.57 19.05 -15.49
C ARG A 105 8.33 19.78 -16.81
N ARG A 106 7.67 19.15 -17.77
CA ARG A 106 7.24 19.77 -19.04
C ARG A 106 6.18 20.84 -18.82
N PHE A 107 5.18 20.57 -17.96
CA PHE A 107 4.14 21.56 -17.60
C PHE A 107 4.74 22.83 -16.96
N LEU A 108 5.81 22.68 -16.19
CA LEU A 108 6.50 23.78 -15.51
C LEU A 108 7.56 24.48 -16.37
N ASP A 109 7.81 24.00 -17.57
CA ASP A 109 8.95 24.42 -18.42
C ASP A 109 10.31 24.34 -17.68
N ARG A 110 10.50 23.22 -16.94
CA ARG A 110 11.70 22.92 -16.14
C ARG A 110 12.30 21.57 -16.52
N VAL A 111 12.52 21.40 -17.83
CA VAL A 111 13.10 20.17 -18.36
C VAL A 111 14.59 20.11 -18.01
N ASP A 112 15.00 18.98 -17.45
CA ASP A 112 16.39 18.59 -17.30
C ASP A 112 16.68 17.45 -18.28
N PRO A 113 17.47 17.68 -19.34
CA PRO A 113 17.66 16.69 -20.40
C PRO A 113 18.27 15.37 -19.92
N GLU A 114 19.14 15.40 -18.91
CA GLU A 114 19.79 14.19 -18.39
C GLU A 114 18.84 13.36 -17.52
N ARG A 115 18.08 14.01 -16.64
CA ARG A 115 17.04 13.34 -15.84
C ARG A 115 15.96 12.74 -16.74
N GLU A 116 15.50 13.51 -17.73
CA GLU A 116 14.49 13.05 -18.68
C GLU A 116 14.98 11.86 -19.51
N ARG A 117 16.22 11.90 -20.02
CA ARG A 117 16.84 10.78 -20.73
C ARG A 117 16.85 9.51 -19.89
N ARG A 118 17.23 9.60 -18.62
CA ARG A 118 17.25 8.46 -17.69
C ARG A 118 15.83 7.94 -17.40
N ALA A 119 14.85 8.83 -17.24
CA ALA A 119 13.45 8.45 -17.07
C ALA A 119 12.88 7.76 -18.31
N VAL A 120 13.24 8.20 -19.52
CA VAL A 120 12.92 7.54 -20.79
C VAL A 120 13.51 6.13 -20.85
N HIS A 121 14.75 5.93 -20.40
CA HIS A 121 15.37 4.60 -20.35
C HIS A 121 14.58 3.65 -19.40
N TYR A 122 14.19 4.15 -18.23
CA TYR A 122 13.37 3.36 -17.30
C TYR A 122 12.04 2.96 -17.94
N LEU A 123 11.27 3.92 -18.47
CA LEU A 123 10.00 3.64 -19.11
C LEU A 123 10.13 2.60 -20.25
N ARG A 124 11.18 2.72 -21.08
CA ARG A 124 11.46 1.80 -22.16
C ARG A 124 11.76 0.39 -21.65
N ALA A 125 12.53 0.26 -20.57
CA ALA A 125 12.92 -1.05 -20.01
C ALA A 125 11.74 -1.79 -19.36
N MET A 126 10.74 -1.04 -18.86
CA MET A 126 9.56 -1.61 -18.18
C MET A 126 8.43 -2.01 -19.14
N GLN A 127 8.59 -1.80 -20.45
CA GLN A 127 7.56 -2.18 -21.42
C GLN A 127 7.41 -3.70 -21.55
N LEU A 128 6.16 -4.18 -21.48
CA LEU A 128 5.83 -5.58 -21.70
C LEU A 128 5.95 -5.99 -23.19
N PRO A 129 6.05 -7.30 -23.48
CA PRO A 129 6.12 -7.80 -24.87
C PRO A 129 4.92 -7.39 -25.74
N ASP A 130 3.72 -7.21 -25.16
CA ASP A 130 2.51 -6.75 -25.87
C ASP A 130 2.53 -5.22 -26.15
N GLY A 131 3.55 -4.51 -25.70
CA GLY A 131 3.75 -3.09 -25.92
C GLY A 131 3.19 -2.18 -24.83
N GLY A 132 2.43 -2.70 -23.86
CA GLY A 132 1.91 -1.92 -22.74
C GLY A 132 2.80 -1.91 -21.51
N TRP A 133 2.33 -1.29 -20.44
CA TRP A 133 2.99 -1.22 -19.13
C TRP A 133 2.07 -1.78 -18.05
N PRO A 134 2.59 -2.62 -17.15
CA PRO A 134 1.84 -3.17 -16.04
C PRO A 134 1.84 -2.20 -14.85
N ILE A 135 0.95 -2.45 -13.87
CA ILE A 135 0.95 -1.76 -12.57
C ILE A 135 1.54 -2.60 -11.44
N HIS A 136 1.99 -3.81 -11.75
CA HIS A 136 2.76 -4.67 -10.84
C HIS A 136 3.53 -5.72 -11.64
N TYR A 137 4.59 -6.27 -11.06
CA TYR A 137 5.38 -7.33 -11.68
C TYR A 137 4.53 -8.56 -12.01
N GLY A 138 4.70 -9.09 -13.20
CA GLY A 138 3.94 -10.24 -13.70
C GLY A 138 2.47 -10.00 -14.02
N GLY A 139 2.01 -8.75 -13.85
CA GLY A 139 0.66 -8.33 -14.22
C GLY A 139 0.48 -8.08 -15.72
N PRO A 140 -0.77 -8.00 -16.19
CA PRO A 140 -1.06 -7.60 -17.56
C PRO A 140 -0.78 -6.12 -17.77
N SER A 141 -0.62 -5.72 -19.03
CA SER A 141 -0.56 -4.30 -19.38
C SER A 141 -1.85 -3.58 -18.96
N GLU A 142 -1.70 -2.43 -18.31
CA GLU A 142 -2.80 -1.57 -17.87
C GLU A 142 -2.91 -0.35 -18.79
N ILE A 143 -4.14 0.05 -19.12
CA ILE A 143 -4.41 1.08 -20.13
C ILE A 143 -3.90 2.46 -19.69
N SER A 144 -4.10 2.86 -18.43
CA SER A 144 -3.74 4.17 -17.91
C SER A 144 -2.22 4.34 -17.79
N ALA A 145 -1.54 3.30 -17.32
CA ALA A 145 -0.08 3.24 -17.29
C ALA A 145 0.50 3.32 -18.70
N SER A 146 -0.09 2.59 -19.64
CA SER A 146 0.36 2.55 -21.04
C SER A 146 0.17 3.89 -21.75
N VAL A 147 -0.97 4.56 -21.53
CA VAL A 147 -1.23 5.89 -22.11
C VAL A 147 -0.27 6.94 -21.55
N LYS A 148 -0.04 6.97 -20.23
CA LYS A 148 0.87 7.91 -19.59
C LYS A 148 2.32 7.70 -20.07
N ALA A 149 2.79 6.45 -20.10
CA ALA A 149 4.12 6.11 -20.56
C ALA A 149 4.33 6.50 -22.03
N TYR A 150 3.40 6.17 -22.91
CA TYR A 150 3.45 6.58 -24.31
C TYR A 150 3.52 8.09 -24.47
N PHE A 151 2.65 8.83 -23.78
CA PHE A 151 2.62 10.28 -23.88
C PHE A 151 3.91 10.93 -23.34
N ALA A 152 4.41 10.47 -22.20
CA ALA A 152 5.67 10.96 -21.64
C ALA A 152 6.86 10.70 -22.59
N LEU A 153 6.95 9.50 -23.16
CA LEU A 153 7.97 9.14 -24.15
C LEU A 153 7.92 10.04 -25.40
N LYS A 154 6.72 10.23 -25.95
CA LYS A 154 6.51 11.08 -27.13
C LYS A 154 6.85 12.55 -26.85
N LEU A 155 6.43 13.06 -25.68
CA LEU A 155 6.71 14.42 -25.24
C LEU A 155 8.21 14.64 -25.00
N SER A 156 8.94 13.59 -24.63
CA SER A 156 10.41 13.58 -24.52
C SER A 156 11.16 13.46 -25.85
N GLY A 157 10.43 13.47 -26.99
CA GLY A 157 11.03 13.47 -28.34
C GLY A 157 11.33 12.08 -28.89
N VAL A 158 10.81 11.01 -28.27
CA VAL A 158 10.93 9.66 -28.83
C VAL A 158 10.07 9.54 -30.08
N SER A 159 10.64 9.05 -31.21
CA SER A 159 9.90 8.88 -32.47
C SER A 159 8.79 7.86 -32.33
N VAL A 160 7.61 8.18 -32.85
CA VAL A 160 6.45 7.27 -32.90
C VAL A 160 6.70 6.06 -33.82
N ASP A 161 7.70 6.13 -34.71
CA ASP A 161 8.07 5.06 -35.62
C ASP A 161 9.03 4.03 -34.98
N GLU A 162 9.54 4.32 -33.79
CA GLU A 162 10.31 3.33 -33.03
C GLU A 162 9.47 2.07 -32.79
N PRO A 163 10.03 0.87 -33.02
CA PRO A 163 9.27 -0.38 -32.94
C PRO A 163 8.53 -0.56 -31.61
N PHE A 164 9.11 -0.12 -30.50
CA PHE A 164 8.47 -0.22 -29.19
C PHE A 164 7.32 0.79 -29.00
N MET A 165 7.39 1.99 -29.62
CA MET A 165 6.31 2.98 -29.63
C MET A 165 5.14 2.52 -30.52
N VAL A 166 5.42 1.87 -31.65
CA VAL A 166 4.39 1.25 -32.50
C VAL A 166 3.62 0.18 -31.71
N ARG A 167 4.33 -0.73 -31.02
CA ARG A 167 3.68 -1.75 -30.17
C ARG A 167 2.85 -1.10 -29.06
N ALA A 168 3.35 -0.02 -28.42
CA ALA A 168 2.63 0.70 -27.38
C ALA A 168 1.31 1.29 -27.90
N LYS A 169 1.34 1.94 -29.05
CA LYS A 169 0.13 2.45 -29.72
C LYS A 169 -0.87 1.33 -29.97
N ASP A 170 -0.42 0.24 -30.57
CA ASP A 170 -1.28 -0.90 -30.90
C ASP A 170 -1.91 -1.53 -29.65
N CYS A 171 -1.15 -1.67 -28.56
CA CYS A 171 -1.65 -2.14 -27.26
C CYS A 171 -2.74 -1.21 -26.71
N VAL A 172 -2.50 0.12 -26.70
CA VAL A 172 -3.49 1.10 -26.23
C VAL A 172 -4.76 1.04 -27.07
N LEU A 173 -4.64 0.98 -28.39
CA LEU A 173 -5.81 0.89 -29.30
C LEU A 173 -6.56 -0.43 -29.10
N ALA A 174 -5.87 -1.55 -28.91
CA ALA A 174 -6.50 -2.85 -28.62
C ALA A 174 -7.35 -2.80 -27.36
N LYS A 175 -6.89 -2.08 -26.31
CA LYS A 175 -7.59 -1.88 -25.05
C LYS A 175 -8.71 -0.81 -25.09
N GLY A 176 -9.00 -0.24 -26.26
CA GLY A 176 -10.11 0.71 -26.46
C GLY A 176 -9.68 2.16 -26.62
N GLY A 177 -8.41 2.46 -26.60
CA GLY A 177 -7.86 3.80 -26.75
C GLY A 177 -7.94 4.67 -25.48
N VAL A 178 -7.47 5.91 -25.58
CA VAL A 178 -7.35 6.87 -24.47
C VAL A 178 -8.63 7.03 -23.63
N VAL A 179 -9.81 6.90 -24.26
CA VAL A 179 -11.11 7.10 -23.58
C VAL A 179 -11.33 6.11 -22.45
N GLN A 180 -10.67 4.94 -22.48
CA GLN A 180 -10.76 3.89 -21.44
C GLN A 180 -9.83 4.12 -20.24
N ALA A 181 -8.91 5.10 -20.31
CA ALA A 181 -8.04 5.41 -19.20
C ALA A 181 -8.82 5.94 -17.98
N ASN A 182 -8.25 5.80 -16.79
CA ASN A 182 -8.82 6.27 -15.54
C ASN A 182 -8.86 7.81 -15.44
N VAL A 183 -9.57 8.32 -14.44
CA VAL A 183 -9.79 9.76 -14.24
C VAL A 183 -8.47 10.52 -14.07
N PHE A 184 -7.51 10.01 -13.31
CA PHE A 184 -6.22 10.68 -13.09
C PHE A 184 -5.41 10.81 -14.37
N THR A 185 -5.39 9.77 -15.20
CA THR A 185 -4.77 9.83 -16.54
C THR A 185 -5.43 10.89 -17.42
N LYS A 186 -6.76 10.94 -17.42
CA LYS A 186 -7.51 11.96 -18.18
C LYS A 186 -7.20 13.38 -17.72
N ILE A 187 -7.06 13.60 -16.40
CA ILE A 187 -6.64 14.90 -15.85
C ILE A 187 -5.22 15.26 -16.35
N ALA A 188 -4.28 14.34 -16.23
CA ALA A 188 -2.90 14.56 -16.71
C ALA A 188 -2.87 14.93 -18.21
N LEU A 189 -3.69 14.26 -19.02
CA LEU A 189 -3.83 14.57 -20.44
C LEU A 189 -4.52 15.93 -20.71
N ALA A 190 -5.52 16.28 -19.90
CA ALA A 190 -6.24 17.55 -20.03
C ALA A 190 -5.35 18.76 -19.73
N LEU A 191 -4.34 18.62 -18.86
CA LEU A 191 -3.34 19.65 -18.60
C LEU A 191 -2.52 20.00 -19.84
N PHE A 192 -2.50 19.16 -20.89
CA PHE A 192 -1.80 19.35 -22.16
C PHE A 192 -2.73 19.43 -23.37
N ASP A 193 -4.04 19.67 -23.16
CA ASP A 193 -5.07 19.63 -24.20
C ASP A 193 -5.10 18.31 -25.00
N GLN A 194 -4.71 17.18 -24.36
CA GLN A 194 -4.78 15.86 -24.98
C GLN A 194 -6.08 15.12 -24.63
N TYR A 195 -6.86 15.61 -23.67
CA TYR A 195 -8.20 15.15 -23.30
C TYR A 195 -9.09 16.33 -22.98
N ASP A 196 -10.40 16.22 -23.25
CA ASP A 196 -11.33 17.28 -22.97
C ASP A 196 -11.77 17.28 -21.51
N TRP A 197 -11.68 18.43 -20.83
CA TRP A 197 -12.14 18.61 -19.44
C TRP A 197 -13.63 18.22 -19.26
N GLU A 198 -14.47 18.39 -20.29
CA GLU A 198 -15.87 17.95 -20.23
C GLU A 198 -16.02 16.42 -20.14
N GLY A 199 -15.02 15.65 -20.58
CA GLY A 199 -14.97 14.20 -20.49
C GLY A 199 -14.57 13.66 -19.11
N ILE A 200 -14.17 14.53 -18.18
CA ILE A 200 -13.74 14.16 -16.84
C ILE A 200 -14.90 14.38 -15.86
N PRO A 201 -15.13 13.46 -14.88
CA PRO A 201 -16.11 13.70 -13.82
C PRO A 201 -15.83 15.01 -13.10
N HIS A 202 -16.86 15.84 -12.93
CA HIS A 202 -16.68 17.18 -12.38
C HIS A 202 -16.61 17.16 -10.86
N MET A 203 -15.59 17.82 -10.31
CA MET A 203 -15.41 18.03 -8.87
C MET A 203 -15.40 19.53 -8.57
N PRO A 204 -16.54 20.08 -8.13
CA PRO A 204 -16.63 21.52 -7.91
C PRO A 204 -15.83 21.95 -6.66
N VAL A 205 -15.06 23.02 -6.79
CA VAL A 205 -14.27 23.57 -5.67
C VAL A 205 -15.17 24.03 -4.51
N GLU A 206 -16.43 24.29 -4.77
CA GLU A 206 -17.46 24.65 -3.79
C GLU A 206 -17.71 23.56 -2.72
N LEU A 207 -17.26 22.32 -2.94
CA LEU A 207 -17.21 21.27 -1.91
C LEU A 207 -16.46 21.72 -0.65
N MET A 208 -15.48 22.62 -0.78
CA MET A 208 -14.75 23.19 0.35
C MET A 208 -15.60 24.04 1.28
N LEU A 209 -16.76 24.51 0.82
CA LEU A 209 -17.70 25.34 1.60
C LEU A 209 -18.76 24.52 2.33
N LEU A 210 -18.89 23.23 2.03
CA LEU A 210 -19.85 22.37 2.70
C LEU A 210 -19.50 22.23 4.19
N PRO A 211 -20.50 22.37 5.07
CA PRO A 211 -20.25 22.26 6.52
C PRO A 211 -19.89 20.81 6.87
N LYS A 212 -19.07 20.67 7.94
CA LYS A 212 -18.59 19.36 8.44
C LYS A 212 -19.70 18.35 8.76
N GLY A 213 -20.89 18.84 9.15
CA GLY A 213 -22.07 18.01 9.41
C GLY A 213 -22.83 17.59 8.15
N PHE A 214 -22.46 18.06 6.97
CA PHE A 214 -23.08 17.64 5.73
C PHE A 214 -22.59 16.24 5.32
N TYR A 215 -23.46 15.43 4.72
CA TYR A 215 -23.12 14.03 4.42
C TYR A 215 -21.90 13.91 3.47
N PHE A 216 -21.88 14.73 2.42
CA PHE A 216 -20.77 14.82 1.44
C PHE A 216 -19.86 16.00 1.79
N ASN A 217 -19.00 15.85 2.79
CA ASN A 217 -18.01 16.87 3.12
C ASN A 217 -16.58 16.32 2.90
N ILE A 218 -15.61 17.20 2.78
CA ILE A 218 -14.22 16.85 2.47
C ILE A 218 -13.55 15.99 3.54
N TYR A 219 -14.02 16.03 4.80
CA TYR A 219 -13.50 15.20 5.89
C TYR A 219 -14.19 13.83 6.01
N ALA A 220 -15.17 13.55 5.12
CA ALA A 220 -15.80 12.23 5.04
C ALA A 220 -15.10 11.30 4.04
N ILE A 221 -14.04 11.76 3.38
CA ILE A 221 -13.14 10.95 2.56
C ILE A 221 -11.81 10.76 3.27
N SER A 222 -11.03 9.75 2.86
CA SER A 222 -9.73 9.41 3.44
C SER A 222 -8.72 10.57 3.33
N TYR A 223 -7.71 10.57 4.22
CA TYR A 223 -6.71 11.64 4.23
C TYR A 223 -5.94 11.74 2.91
N TRP A 224 -5.49 10.60 2.36
CA TRP A 224 -4.77 10.60 1.07
C TRP A 224 -5.62 11.13 -0.07
N SER A 225 -6.94 10.83 -0.06
CA SER A 225 -7.86 11.41 -1.04
C SER A 225 -8.03 12.91 -0.82
N ARG A 226 -8.10 13.41 0.43
CA ARG A 226 -8.15 14.86 0.71
C ARG A 226 -6.93 15.59 0.18
N THR A 227 -5.72 15.08 0.48
CA THR A 227 -4.46 15.72 0.08
C THR A 227 -4.28 15.75 -1.44
N VAL A 228 -4.75 14.72 -2.15
CA VAL A 228 -4.75 14.69 -3.62
C VAL A 228 -5.86 15.54 -4.21
N LEU A 229 -7.07 15.48 -3.65
CA LEU A 229 -8.27 16.10 -4.22
C LEU A 229 -8.28 17.62 -4.05
N ILE A 230 -7.90 18.16 -2.88
CA ILE A 230 -8.03 19.61 -2.65
C ILE A 230 -7.21 20.44 -3.65
N PRO A 231 -5.93 20.12 -3.97
CA PRO A 231 -5.24 20.75 -5.08
C PRO A 231 -5.96 20.58 -6.42
N LEU A 232 -6.52 19.38 -6.69
CA LEU A 232 -7.28 19.14 -7.92
C LEU A 232 -8.53 20.00 -8.02
N LEU A 233 -9.22 20.30 -6.91
CA LEU A 233 -10.37 21.24 -6.94
C LEU A 233 -9.95 22.63 -7.43
N ILE A 234 -8.76 23.11 -7.06
CA ILE A 234 -8.18 24.35 -7.57
C ILE A 234 -7.90 24.23 -9.06
N ILE A 235 -7.29 23.11 -9.48
CA ILE A 235 -6.96 22.83 -10.89
C ILE A 235 -8.26 22.79 -11.73
N PHE A 236 -9.31 22.11 -11.26
CA PHE A 236 -10.62 22.06 -11.94
C PHE A 236 -11.27 23.42 -12.07
N ALA A 237 -11.10 24.32 -11.08
CA ALA A 237 -11.63 25.67 -11.12
C ALA A 237 -10.93 26.54 -12.18
N HIS A 238 -9.62 26.30 -12.44
CA HIS A 238 -8.79 27.09 -13.37
C HIS A 238 -8.57 26.44 -14.72
N ARG A 239 -8.62 25.11 -14.82
CA ARG A 239 -8.39 24.31 -16.01
C ARG A 239 -7.15 24.75 -16.81
N PRO A 240 -5.98 24.75 -16.18
CA PRO A 240 -4.75 25.20 -16.85
C PRO A 240 -4.42 24.27 -18.01
N VAL A 241 -3.84 24.84 -19.08
CA VAL A 241 -3.40 24.08 -20.24
C VAL A 241 -1.99 24.51 -20.62
N CYS A 242 -1.09 23.55 -20.67
CA CYS A 242 0.23 23.69 -21.26
C CYS A 242 0.14 23.39 -22.76
N GLN A 243 0.45 24.37 -23.58
CA GLN A 243 0.44 24.21 -25.04
C GLN A 243 1.69 23.43 -25.48
N ILE A 244 1.49 22.39 -26.27
CA ILE A 244 2.55 21.58 -26.87
C ILE A 244 2.43 21.59 -28.39
N PRO A 245 3.55 21.37 -29.14
CA PRO A 245 3.50 21.19 -30.58
C PRO A 245 2.55 20.05 -30.97
N ARG A 246 1.82 20.21 -32.08
CA ARG A 246 0.83 19.23 -32.52
C ARG A 246 1.40 17.82 -32.73
N GLU A 247 2.62 17.75 -33.20
CA GLU A 247 3.36 16.51 -33.44
C GLU A 247 3.67 15.73 -32.13
N GLN A 248 3.66 16.40 -30.99
CA GLN A 248 3.83 15.80 -29.68
C GLN A 248 2.50 15.33 -29.04
N GLY A 249 1.37 15.69 -29.67
CA GLY A 249 0.03 15.21 -29.24
C GLY A 249 -0.17 13.73 -29.51
N ILE A 250 -1.21 13.15 -28.90
CA ILE A 250 -1.52 11.70 -28.94
C ILE A 250 -2.80 11.36 -29.70
N GLU A 251 -3.11 12.10 -30.76
CA GLU A 251 -4.33 11.88 -31.58
C GLU A 251 -4.43 10.44 -32.09
N GLU A 252 -3.30 9.79 -32.36
CA GLU A 252 -3.19 8.42 -32.85
C GLU A 252 -3.59 7.34 -31.83
N LEU A 253 -3.75 7.69 -30.54
CA LEU A 253 -4.25 6.78 -29.51
C LEU A 253 -5.78 6.79 -29.38
N TYR A 254 -6.49 7.59 -30.19
CA TYR A 254 -7.92 7.61 -30.24
C TYR A 254 -8.47 6.65 -31.31
N ARG A 255 -9.45 5.81 -30.95
CA ARG A 255 -10.16 4.93 -31.93
C ARG A 255 -11.07 5.69 -32.86
N ILE A 256 -11.58 6.83 -32.40
CA ILE A 256 -12.46 7.74 -33.13
C ILE A 256 -11.81 9.12 -33.04
N PRO A 257 -11.73 9.87 -34.15
CA PRO A 257 -11.19 11.23 -34.13
C PRO A 257 -11.83 12.07 -33.00
N ARG A 258 -11.02 12.79 -32.25
CA ARG A 258 -11.46 13.57 -31.08
C ARG A 258 -12.67 14.47 -31.39
N LYS A 259 -12.71 15.07 -32.61
CA LYS A 259 -13.78 15.92 -33.09
C LYS A 259 -15.12 15.19 -33.31
N GLU A 260 -15.11 13.88 -33.47
CA GLU A 260 -16.27 13.03 -33.69
C GLU A 260 -16.84 12.44 -32.41
N ILE A 261 -16.13 12.58 -31.28
CA ILE A 261 -16.61 12.12 -29.96
C ILE A 261 -17.73 13.08 -29.51
N ARG A 262 -18.95 12.68 -29.80
CA ARG A 262 -20.16 13.52 -29.50
C ARG A 262 -20.53 13.54 -28.03
N TYR A 263 -20.08 12.53 -27.25
CA TYR A 263 -20.48 12.39 -25.86
C TYR A 263 -19.25 12.06 -25.01
N TRP A 264 -18.61 13.08 -24.48
CA TRP A 264 -17.65 12.97 -23.38
C TRP A 264 -18.39 12.64 -22.07
N LYS A 265 -19.15 11.53 -22.08
CA LYS A 265 -19.87 11.06 -20.88
C LYS A 265 -19.02 9.99 -20.22
N PHE A 266 -18.52 10.33 -19.07
CA PHE A 266 -17.87 9.36 -18.21
C PHE A 266 -18.46 9.47 -16.79
N PRO A 267 -18.79 8.35 -16.16
CA PRO A 267 -19.07 7.05 -16.77
C PRO A 267 -20.37 7.08 -17.58
N PRO A 268 -20.57 6.17 -18.53
CA PRO A 268 -21.83 6.10 -19.30
C PRO A 268 -22.98 5.70 -18.38
N PHE A 269 -24.17 6.18 -18.72
CA PHE A 269 -25.42 5.76 -18.07
C PHE A 269 -25.58 4.24 -18.23
N ASN A 270 -25.70 3.49 -17.15
CA ASN A 270 -25.94 2.06 -17.22
C ASN A 270 -27.42 1.83 -17.60
N LYS A 271 -27.67 1.47 -18.86
CA LYS A 271 -29.00 1.25 -19.42
C LYS A 271 -29.63 -0.07 -19.00
N ASP A 272 -28.79 -1.03 -18.59
CA ASP A 272 -29.22 -2.39 -18.26
C ASP A 272 -29.65 -2.53 -16.78
N GLN A 273 -29.40 -1.49 -15.98
CA GLN A 273 -29.82 -1.42 -14.58
C GLN A 273 -31.06 -0.54 -14.40
N LYS A 274 -31.79 -0.77 -13.30
CA LYS A 274 -32.92 0.09 -12.90
C LYS A 274 -32.47 1.55 -12.87
N TRP A 275 -33.33 2.46 -13.30
CA TRP A 275 -33.04 3.91 -13.42
C TRP A 275 -32.49 4.53 -12.13
N PHE A 276 -32.96 4.08 -10.98
CA PHE A 276 -32.55 4.55 -9.65
C PHE A 276 -31.45 3.67 -9.04
N THR A 277 -30.27 3.61 -9.67
CA THR A 277 -29.06 3.08 -9.05
C THR A 277 -28.20 4.23 -8.52
N PRO A 278 -27.39 4.03 -7.44
CA PRO A 278 -26.43 5.03 -6.97
C PRO A 278 -25.52 5.54 -8.10
N HIS A 279 -25.04 4.64 -8.96
CA HIS A 279 -24.25 4.99 -10.13
C HIS A 279 -24.97 5.99 -11.05
N ASN A 280 -26.20 5.67 -11.51
CA ASN A 280 -26.95 6.55 -12.40
C ASN A 280 -27.33 7.89 -11.75
N LEU A 281 -27.56 7.90 -10.43
CA LEU A 281 -27.79 9.13 -9.67
C LEU A 281 -26.54 10.04 -9.70
N PHE A 282 -25.34 9.49 -9.46
CA PHE A 282 -24.10 10.27 -9.52
C PHE A 282 -23.77 10.73 -10.93
N VAL A 283 -24.06 9.93 -11.97
CA VAL A 283 -23.92 10.37 -13.38
C VAL A 283 -24.84 11.54 -13.68
N ALA A 284 -26.08 11.52 -13.19
CA ALA A 284 -27.00 12.64 -13.35
C ALA A 284 -26.52 13.88 -12.56
N LEU A 285 -25.98 13.68 -11.35
CA LEU A 285 -25.40 14.76 -10.56
C LEU A 285 -24.18 15.38 -11.28
N ASP A 286 -23.29 14.55 -11.84
CA ASP A 286 -22.14 15.01 -12.63
C ASP A 286 -22.59 15.91 -13.81
N ALA A 287 -23.65 15.50 -14.52
CA ALA A 287 -24.19 16.31 -15.60
C ALA A 287 -24.74 17.66 -15.10
N MET A 288 -25.39 17.71 -13.94
CA MET A 288 -25.86 18.97 -13.33
C MET A 288 -24.69 19.86 -12.88
N LEU A 289 -23.63 19.26 -12.29
CA LEU A 289 -22.45 19.98 -11.88
C LEU A 289 -21.70 20.57 -13.07
N LYS A 290 -21.59 19.85 -14.19
CA LYS A 290 -21.04 20.37 -15.45
C LYS A 290 -21.85 21.52 -16.03
N LEU A 291 -23.18 21.46 -15.90
CA LEU A 291 -24.03 22.59 -16.30
C LEU A 291 -23.82 23.82 -15.39
N TYR A 292 -23.74 23.63 -14.08
CA TYR A 292 -23.39 24.69 -13.14
C TYR A 292 -22.02 25.31 -13.46
N ASP A 293 -21.03 24.51 -13.81
CA ASP A 293 -19.69 24.95 -14.11
C ASP A 293 -19.58 25.86 -15.36
N ARG A 294 -20.57 25.80 -16.27
CA ARG A 294 -20.65 26.74 -17.41
C ARG A 294 -21.05 28.15 -16.99
N MET A 295 -21.77 28.30 -15.89
CA MET A 295 -22.22 29.60 -15.35
C MET A 295 -22.14 29.57 -13.81
N PRO A 296 -20.93 29.51 -13.24
CA PRO A 296 -20.74 29.41 -11.80
C PRO A 296 -21.10 30.74 -11.11
N LEU A 297 -21.49 30.66 -9.84
CA LEU A 297 -21.60 31.82 -8.98
C LEU A 297 -20.19 32.30 -8.60
N LEU A 298 -19.64 33.26 -9.32
CA LEU A 298 -18.26 33.69 -9.23
C LEU A 298 -17.79 33.99 -7.80
N TRP A 299 -18.60 34.76 -7.03
CA TRP A 299 -18.27 35.07 -5.63
C TRP A 299 -18.17 33.83 -4.71
N LEU A 300 -18.98 32.81 -5.00
CA LEU A 300 -18.96 31.54 -4.26
C LEU A 300 -17.72 30.72 -4.64
N ARG A 301 -17.40 30.68 -5.92
CA ARG A 301 -16.23 30.02 -6.47
C ARG A 301 -14.93 30.62 -5.94
N GLU A 302 -14.79 31.93 -5.96
CA GLU A 302 -13.63 32.66 -5.39
C GLU A 302 -13.44 32.33 -3.90
N LYS A 303 -14.53 32.37 -3.12
CA LYS A 303 -14.49 32.00 -1.70
C LYS A 303 -14.07 30.54 -1.51
N ALA A 304 -14.53 29.63 -2.36
CA ALA A 304 -14.20 28.21 -2.30
C ALA A 304 -12.72 27.96 -2.68
N VAL A 305 -12.23 28.60 -3.74
CA VAL A 305 -10.81 28.55 -4.15
C VAL A 305 -9.92 29.09 -3.04
N HIS A 306 -10.28 30.24 -2.45
CA HIS A 306 -9.53 30.80 -1.32
C HIS A 306 -9.45 29.82 -0.14
N ARG A 307 -10.55 29.14 0.19
CA ARG A 307 -10.58 28.16 1.27
C ARG A 307 -9.76 26.91 0.95
N ALA A 308 -9.79 26.42 -0.29
CA ALA A 308 -8.95 25.32 -0.77
C ALA A 308 -7.45 25.68 -0.72
N ALA A 309 -7.11 26.89 -1.17
CA ALA A 309 -5.76 27.42 -1.15
C ALA A 309 -5.22 27.56 0.29
N THR A 310 -6.03 28.12 1.20
CA THR A 310 -5.67 28.25 2.62
C THR A 310 -5.39 26.87 3.23
N TRP A 311 -6.30 25.92 3.06
CA TRP A 311 -6.11 24.55 3.56
C TRP A 311 -4.83 23.92 3.00
N MET A 312 -4.62 24.00 1.67
CA MET A 312 -3.43 23.44 1.01
C MET A 312 -2.13 24.05 1.55
N LEU A 313 -2.08 25.38 1.70
CA LEU A 313 -0.91 26.10 2.22
C LEU A 313 -0.61 25.79 3.69
N GLU A 314 -1.64 25.57 4.50
CA GLU A 314 -1.49 25.14 5.89
C GLU A 314 -0.93 23.71 5.97
N HIS A 315 -1.37 22.80 5.10
CA HIS A 315 -1.00 21.39 5.10
C HIS A 315 0.33 21.07 4.37
N ILE A 316 0.85 22.00 3.57
CA ILE A 316 2.23 21.91 3.03
C ILE A 316 3.26 22.16 4.16
N LYS A 317 2.90 22.93 5.18
CA LYS A 317 3.79 23.20 6.31
C LYS A 317 3.85 21.97 7.23
N GLY A 318 5.06 21.48 7.52
CA GLY A 318 5.25 20.32 8.42
C GLY A 318 4.93 18.97 7.80
N SER A 319 4.79 18.92 6.47
CA SER A 319 4.81 17.68 5.69
C SER A 319 5.88 17.83 4.61
N GLY A 320 6.70 16.85 4.39
CA GLY A 320 7.73 16.84 3.33
C GLY A 320 7.11 16.89 1.93
N GLY A 321 6.51 18.03 1.59
CA GLY A 321 5.52 18.18 0.54
C GLY A 321 4.10 17.81 1.02
N LEU A 322 3.07 18.14 0.27
CA LEU A 322 1.69 17.91 0.68
C LEU A 322 1.39 16.41 0.89
N GLY A 323 1.10 16.02 2.13
CA GLY A 323 0.78 14.65 2.52
C GLY A 323 1.95 13.67 2.38
N GLY A 324 3.17 14.12 2.02
CA GLY A 324 4.36 13.30 1.86
C GLY A 324 4.26 12.23 0.76
N ILE A 325 3.33 12.34 -0.18
CA ILE A 325 3.11 11.41 -1.29
C ILE A 325 3.14 12.11 -2.64
N TYR A 326 3.80 11.51 -3.63
CA TYR A 326 4.02 12.10 -4.95
C TYR A 326 2.76 12.72 -5.59
N PRO A 327 1.58 12.04 -5.69
CA PRO A 327 0.43 12.62 -6.38
C PRO A 327 -0.08 13.93 -5.75
N ALA A 328 -0.10 14.00 -4.42
CA ALA A 328 -0.52 15.20 -3.71
C ALA A 328 0.50 16.35 -3.87
N MET A 329 1.81 16.02 -3.82
CA MET A 329 2.89 16.96 -4.02
C MET A 329 2.84 17.55 -5.44
N ALA A 330 2.74 16.70 -6.47
CA ALA A 330 2.66 17.13 -7.87
C ALA A 330 1.43 18.01 -8.13
N ASN A 331 0.25 17.60 -7.68
CA ASN A 331 -0.97 18.38 -7.82
C ASN A 331 -0.90 19.73 -7.08
N SER A 332 -0.24 19.77 -5.90
CA SER A 332 -0.07 21.03 -5.16
C SER A 332 0.77 22.04 -5.93
N ILE A 333 1.81 21.62 -6.65
CA ILE A 333 2.63 22.48 -7.49
C ILE A 333 1.80 23.04 -8.64
N VAL A 334 1.02 22.21 -9.34
CA VAL A 334 0.13 22.67 -10.42
C VAL A 334 -0.93 23.66 -9.86
N ALA A 335 -1.49 23.37 -8.69
CA ALA A 335 -2.44 24.26 -8.03
C ALA A 335 -1.80 25.61 -7.62
N LEU A 336 -0.56 25.63 -7.12
CA LEU A 336 0.18 26.86 -6.85
C LEU A 336 0.37 27.69 -8.12
N ARG A 337 0.66 27.04 -9.25
CA ARG A 337 0.72 27.72 -10.55
C ARG A 337 -0.62 28.35 -10.94
N CYS A 338 -1.74 27.65 -10.72
CA CYS A 338 -3.08 28.20 -10.93
C CYS A 338 -3.37 29.43 -10.04
N LEU A 339 -2.84 29.45 -8.82
CA LEU A 339 -2.96 30.57 -7.87
C LEU A 339 -2.02 31.73 -8.16
N GLY A 340 -1.20 31.65 -9.23
CA GLY A 340 -0.31 32.74 -9.68
C GLY A 340 1.12 32.70 -9.15
N TYR A 341 1.48 31.72 -8.30
CA TYR A 341 2.87 31.53 -7.86
C TYR A 341 3.76 31.22 -9.05
N GLN A 342 4.93 31.87 -9.13
CA GLN A 342 5.91 31.63 -10.18
C GLN A 342 6.74 30.39 -9.89
N VAL A 343 7.37 29.81 -10.93
CA VAL A 343 8.19 28.59 -10.75
C VAL A 343 9.41 28.84 -9.85
N ASP A 344 9.91 30.09 -9.87
CA ASP A 344 11.04 30.50 -9.03
C ASP A 344 10.65 30.96 -7.63
N ASP A 345 9.35 30.94 -7.30
CA ASP A 345 8.88 31.21 -5.95
C ASP A 345 9.48 30.21 -4.94
N PRO A 346 9.95 30.67 -3.78
CA PRO A 346 10.54 29.79 -2.76
C PRO A 346 9.68 28.58 -2.39
N LEU A 347 8.34 28.76 -2.35
CA LEU A 347 7.41 27.68 -2.02
C LEU A 347 7.37 26.62 -3.11
N VAL A 348 7.31 27.04 -4.39
CA VAL A 348 7.29 26.11 -5.54
C VAL A 348 8.65 25.41 -5.67
N ARG A 349 9.76 26.11 -5.48
CA ARG A 349 11.10 25.50 -5.48
C ARG A 349 11.27 24.47 -4.37
N LYS A 350 10.79 24.78 -3.16
CA LYS A 350 10.81 23.81 -2.06
C LYS A 350 9.99 22.57 -2.42
N ALA A 351 8.76 22.74 -2.91
CA ALA A 351 7.90 21.62 -3.30
C ALA A 351 8.50 20.75 -4.43
N LEU A 352 9.20 21.38 -5.39
CA LEU A 352 9.95 20.65 -6.43
C LEU A 352 11.12 19.87 -5.85
N HIS A 353 11.88 20.46 -4.92
CA HIS A 353 12.98 19.78 -4.23
C HIS A 353 12.50 18.54 -3.46
N GLU A 354 11.35 18.63 -2.80
CA GLU A 354 10.73 17.48 -2.13
C GLU A 354 10.36 16.35 -3.11
N ILE A 355 9.86 16.68 -4.32
CA ILE A 355 9.65 15.69 -5.38
C ILE A 355 10.99 15.11 -5.87
N GLU A 356 12.00 15.93 -6.07
CA GLU A 356 13.33 15.47 -6.50
C GLU A 356 13.99 14.55 -5.47
N SER A 357 13.65 14.66 -4.19
CA SER A 357 14.12 13.71 -3.16
C SER A 357 13.58 12.29 -3.34
N LEU A 358 12.50 12.13 -4.12
CA LEU A 358 11.90 10.82 -4.45
C LEU A 358 12.56 10.14 -5.65
N GLU A 359 13.55 10.79 -6.30
CA GLU A 359 14.29 10.23 -7.43
C GLU A 359 15.15 9.04 -6.98
N VAL A 360 15.04 7.95 -7.72
CA VAL A 360 15.89 6.76 -7.57
C VAL A 360 16.70 6.59 -8.84
N TYR A 361 18.01 6.55 -8.69
CA TYR A 361 18.95 6.36 -9.79
C TYR A 361 19.42 4.91 -9.82
N ASP A 362 19.22 4.24 -10.95
CA ASP A 362 19.53 2.82 -11.14
C ASP A 362 20.09 2.57 -12.54
N THR A 363 20.39 1.32 -12.86
CA THR A 363 20.75 0.85 -14.20
C THR A 363 19.76 -0.22 -14.66
N VAL A 364 19.21 -0.04 -15.85
CA VAL A 364 18.26 -1.00 -16.45
C VAL A 364 18.86 -1.61 -17.73
N SER A 365 18.31 -2.75 -18.14
CA SER A 365 18.68 -3.41 -19.39
C SER A 365 17.72 -3.04 -20.50
N ILE A 366 18.26 -2.56 -21.64
CA ILE A 366 17.50 -2.36 -22.88
C ILE A 366 18.18 -3.20 -23.96
N GLY A 367 17.59 -4.34 -24.31
CA GLY A 367 18.27 -5.39 -25.07
C GLY A 367 19.51 -5.88 -24.30
N ASP A 368 20.66 -5.91 -24.98
CA ASP A 368 21.94 -6.36 -24.38
C ASP A 368 22.72 -5.22 -23.66
N GLN A 369 22.18 -4.01 -23.64
CA GLN A 369 22.87 -2.86 -23.06
C GLN A 369 22.34 -2.51 -21.68
N ARG A 370 23.25 -2.26 -20.72
CA ARG A 370 22.93 -1.65 -19.43
C ARG A 370 23.07 -0.14 -19.57
N VAL A 371 22.04 0.59 -19.22
CA VAL A 371 21.96 2.04 -19.31
C VAL A 371 21.51 2.64 -17.99
N ASP A 372 21.99 3.86 -17.71
CA ASP A 372 21.54 4.62 -16.53
C ASP A 372 20.06 4.96 -16.67
N ALA A 373 19.33 4.78 -15.60
CA ALA A 373 17.90 5.03 -15.50
C ALA A 373 17.56 5.88 -14.27
N LEU A 374 16.39 6.45 -14.29
CA LEU A 374 15.79 7.17 -13.17
C LEU A 374 14.31 6.79 -13.08
N HIS A 375 13.85 6.49 -11.88
CA HIS A 375 12.44 6.36 -11.61
C HIS A 375 12.06 7.08 -10.31
N LEU A 376 10.76 7.29 -10.10
CA LEU A 376 10.24 7.94 -8.90
C LEU A 376 9.64 6.89 -7.97
N GLN A 377 10.01 6.96 -6.69
CA GLN A 377 9.26 6.30 -5.63
C GLN A 377 8.10 7.19 -5.14
N PRO A 378 7.01 6.63 -4.58
CA PRO A 378 5.84 7.41 -4.19
C PRO A 378 6.05 8.26 -2.94
N CYS A 379 6.87 7.80 -2.02
CA CYS A 379 7.24 8.43 -0.75
C CYS A 379 8.41 7.68 -0.10
N HIS A 380 8.93 8.20 1.00
CA HIS A 380 9.90 7.51 1.86
C HIS A 380 9.19 6.83 3.04
N SER A 381 9.78 5.75 3.58
CA SER A 381 9.20 4.93 4.65
C SER A 381 10.11 4.76 5.90
N PRO A 382 10.81 5.83 6.38
CA PRO A 382 11.80 5.66 7.45
C PRO A 382 11.20 5.22 8.78
N ILE A 383 9.98 5.64 9.12
CA ILE A 383 9.32 5.22 10.37
C ILE A 383 8.92 3.76 10.27
N TRP A 384 8.27 3.37 9.17
CA TRP A 384 7.81 2.01 8.91
C TRP A 384 8.94 1.00 8.88
N ASP A 385 9.97 1.24 8.06
CA ASP A 385 11.13 0.33 7.96
C ASP A 385 11.89 0.23 9.27
N THR A 386 12.08 1.36 9.99
CA THR A 386 12.77 1.35 11.28
C THR A 386 11.99 0.56 12.32
N ALA A 387 10.67 0.75 12.40
CA ALA A 387 9.83 0.08 13.38
C ALA A 387 9.73 -1.43 13.14
N LEU A 388 9.54 -1.85 11.89
CA LEU A 388 9.49 -3.28 11.52
C LEU A 388 10.84 -3.96 11.78
N LEU A 389 11.94 -3.34 11.36
CA LEU A 389 13.28 -3.89 11.57
C LEU A 389 13.64 -3.92 13.05
N LEU A 390 13.27 -2.90 13.84
CA LEU A 390 13.47 -2.89 15.29
C LEU A 390 12.82 -4.13 15.94
N ASN A 391 11.56 -4.44 15.61
CA ASN A 391 10.88 -5.64 16.10
C ASN A 391 11.55 -6.93 15.64
N ALA A 392 11.97 -7.01 14.36
CA ALA A 392 12.65 -8.17 13.82
C ALA A 392 14.00 -8.42 14.52
N LEU A 393 14.81 -7.37 14.76
CA LEU A 393 16.09 -7.45 15.47
C LEU A 393 15.92 -7.85 16.93
N ILE A 394 14.90 -7.33 17.62
CA ILE A 394 14.58 -7.74 18.99
C ILE A 394 14.25 -9.24 19.04
N GLU A 395 13.46 -9.74 18.09
CA GLU A 395 13.11 -11.17 18.02
C GLU A 395 14.35 -12.05 17.81
N THR A 396 15.42 -11.54 17.22
CA THR A 396 16.70 -12.29 17.12
C THR A 396 17.41 -12.53 18.46
N GLY A 397 16.87 -12.03 19.57
CA GLY A 397 17.45 -12.19 20.91
C GLY A 397 18.58 -11.21 21.22
N MET A 398 18.63 -10.08 20.52
CA MET A 398 19.58 -9.00 20.84
C MET A 398 19.31 -8.42 22.23
N PRO A 399 20.38 -7.99 22.96
CA PRO A 399 20.22 -7.26 24.20
C PRO A 399 19.32 -6.02 24.01
N GLN A 400 18.39 -5.80 24.93
CA GLN A 400 17.42 -4.70 24.84
C GLN A 400 18.08 -3.31 24.92
N ASP A 401 19.29 -3.23 25.45
CA ASP A 401 20.15 -2.04 25.56
C ASP A 401 21.19 -1.92 24.44
N HIS A 402 21.08 -2.73 23.38
CA HIS A 402 22.03 -2.67 22.26
C HIS A 402 22.03 -1.28 21.61
N PRO A 403 23.22 -0.66 21.37
CA PRO A 403 23.31 0.72 20.90
C PRO A 403 22.53 1.01 19.61
N SER A 404 22.47 0.08 18.65
CA SER A 404 21.70 0.26 17.42
C SER A 404 20.20 0.29 17.69
N LEU A 405 19.68 -0.52 18.62
CA LEU A 405 18.28 -0.51 19.01
C LEU A 405 17.92 0.79 19.74
N GLN A 406 18.81 1.25 20.64
CA GLN A 406 18.63 2.52 21.35
C GLN A 406 18.61 3.72 20.38
N LYS A 407 19.51 3.75 19.38
CA LYS A 407 19.49 4.81 18.35
C LYS A 407 18.17 4.82 17.55
N ALA A 408 17.72 3.64 17.12
CA ALA A 408 16.45 3.53 16.40
C ALA A 408 15.26 3.95 17.27
N ALA A 409 15.23 3.53 18.54
CA ALA A 409 14.19 3.95 19.48
C ALA A 409 14.22 5.47 19.73
N ALA A 410 15.39 6.07 19.88
CA ALA A 410 15.54 7.52 20.04
C ALA A 410 15.02 8.28 18.81
N TYR A 411 15.33 7.79 17.60
CA TYR A 411 14.79 8.33 16.36
C TYR A 411 13.25 8.27 16.36
N LEU A 412 12.65 7.10 16.62
CA LEU A 412 11.19 6.94 16.66
C LEU A 412 10.54 7.85 17.70
N VAL A 413 11.09 7.94 18.92
CA VAL A 413 10.57 8.85 19.96
C VAL A 413 10.62 10.32 19.51
N SER A 414 11.69 10.72 18.80
CA SER A 414 11.84 12.08 18.28
C SER A 414 10.82 12.45 17.19
N ARG A 415 10.29 11.44 16.49
CA ARG A 415 9.33 11.60 15.37
C ARG A 415 7.87 11.43 15.81
N GLN A 416 7.58 11.27 17.07
CA GLN A 416 6.21 11.21 17.55
C GLN A 416 5.47 12.53 17.31
N THR A 417 4.30 12.45 16.68
CA THR A 417 3.45 13.62 16.39
C THR A 417 3.01 14.34 17.68
N LYS A 418 3.18 15.66 17.68
CA LYS A 418 2.71 16.59 18.70
C LYS A 418 1.68 17.57 18.15
N THR A 419 1.41 17.51 16.86
CA THR A 419 0.55 18.41 16.10
C THR A 419 -0.85 17.80 15.94
N VAL A 420 -1.87 18.64 16.08
CA VAL A 420 -3.27 18.24 15.80
C VAL A 420 -3.46 18.20 14.27
N GLY A 421 -3.89 17.05 13.77
CA GLY A 421 -4.19 16.83 12.35
C GLY A 421 -5.67 16.64 12.05
N ASP A 422 -5.96 16.27 10.81
CA ASP A 422 -7.33 16.06 10.29
C ASP A 422 -8.10 14.95 11.02
N TRP A 423 -7.40 13.94 11.56
CA TRP A 423 -7.98 12.86 12.37
C TRP A 423 -8.83 13.35 13.55
N LYS A 424 -8.57 14.58 14.03
CA LYS A 424 -9.34 15.22 15.10
C LYS A 424 -10.82 15.44 14.73
N PHE A 425 -11.16 15.44 13.44
CA PHE A 425 -12.57 15.56 13.00
C PHE A 425 -13.41 14.34 13.33
N SER A 426 -12.85 13.16 13.16
CA SER A 426 -13.53 11.89 13.45
C SER A 426 -13.30 11.43 14.88
N SER A 427 -12.25 11.94 15.55
CA SER A 427 -11.88 11.61 16.93
C SER A 427 -11.61 12.89 17.75
N PRO A 428 -12.65 13.71 18.07
CA PRO A 428 -12.48 15.04 18.66
C PRO A 428 -11.84 15.03 20.05
N ASP A 429 -11.94 13.95 20.80
CA ASP A 429 -11.38 13.82 22.15
C ASP A 429 -9.95 13.26 22.15
N ALA A 430 -9.43 12.79 20.99
CA ALA A 430 -8.08 12.25 20.91
C ALA A 430 -7.02 13.36 20.99
N GLU A 431 -5.91 13.09 21.66
CA GLU A 431 -4.74 13.97 21.73
C GLU A 431 -3.63 13.44 20.79
N PRO A 432 -2.75 14.32 20.26
CA PRO A 432 -1.63 13.90 19.41
C PRO A 432 -0.73 12.86 20.11
N GLY A 433 -0.19 11.91 19.34
CA GLY A 433 0.66 10.88 19.94
C GLY A 433 1.03 9.73 19.00
N GLY A 434 0.46 9.68 17.80
CA GLY A 434 0.80 8.68 16.81
C GLY A 434 2.11 8.96 16.06
N TRP A 435 2.45 8.08 15.13
CA TRP A 435 3.59 8.22 14.22
C TRP A 435 3.08 8.19 12.78
N TYR A 436 3.73 8.94 11.91
CA TYR A 436 3.48 9.00 10.48
C TYR A 436 4.49 8.13 9.72
N PHE A 437 4.21 7.82 8.48
CA PHE A 437 4.98 6.87 7.65
C PHE A 437 6.32 7.46 7.14
N GLN A 438 6.32 8.73 6.72
CA GLN A 438 7.39 9.42 6.00
C GLN A 438 8.44 10.05 6.93
N PHE A 439 9.37 10.86 6.38
CA PHE A 439 10.30 11.68 7.17
C PHE A 439 9.60 12.84 7.87
N GLU A 440 8.61 13.45 7.21
CA GLU A 440 7.82 14.56 7.70
C GLU A 440 6.36 14.42 7.22
N ASN A 441 5.41 14.24 8.11
CA ASN A 441 3.96 14.24 7.83
C ASN A 441 3.13 14.31 9.12
N GLU A 442 3.48 15.24 10.02
CA GLU A 442 2.96 15.32 11.39
C GLU A 442 1.43 15.44 11.48
N LEU A 443 0.76 15.96 10.44
CA LEU A 443 -0.70 16.13 10.41
C LEU A 443 -1.45 14.80 10.20
N TYR A 444 -0.73 13.76 9.74
CA TYR A 444 -1.33 12.49 9.34
C TYR A 444 -0.59 11.28 9.94
N PRO A 445 -0.66 11.12 11.28
CA PRO A 445 -0.17 9.90 11.91
C PRO A 445 -0.97 8.69 11.43
N ASP A 446 -0.29 7.56 11.32
CA ASP A 446 -0.79 6.28 10.85
C ASP A 446 -0.98 5.30 12.02
N VAL A 447 -2.10 4.59 12.04
CA VAL A 447 -2.40 3.60 13.09
C VAL A 447 -1.47 2.40 13.01
N ASP A 448 -1.14 1.92 11.78
CA ASP A 448 -0.27 0.76 11.58
C ASP A 448 1.17 1.07 12.01
N ASP A 449 1.73 2.21 11.52
CA ASP A 449 3.04 2.72 11.98
C ASP A 449 3.09 2.84 13.49
N SER A 450 2.09 3.51 14.08
CA SER A 450 2.02 3.74 15.52
C SER A 450 1.99 2.43 16.31
N ALA A 451 1.23 1.43 15.85
CA ALA A 451 1.15 0.13 16.51
C ALA A 451 2.50 -0.60 16.47
N VAL A 452 3.16 -0.64 15.30
CA VAL A 452 4.47 -1.32 15.16
C VAL A 452 5.56 -0.60 15.93
N VAL A 453 5.56 0.74 15.96
CA VAL A 453 6.47 1.54 16.77
C VAL A 453 6.30 1.22 18.25
N LEU A 454 5.06 1.21 18.76
CA LEU A 454 4.75 0.91 20.15
C LEU A 454 5.20 -0.49 20.56
N MET A 455 5.01 -1.49 19.68
CA MET A 455 5.50 -2.86 19.88
C MET A 455 7.02 -2.91 20.02
N GLY A 456 7.76 -2.16 19.21
CA GLY A 456 9.22 -2.07 19.28
C GLY A 456 9.70 -1.33 20.51
N LEU A 457 9.17 -0.13 20.75
CA LEU A 457 9.58 0.72 21.88
C LEU A 457 9.32 0.08 23.23
N SER A 458 8.26 -0.74 23.38
CA SER A 458 7.96 -1.45 24.63
C SER A 458 9.01 -2.47 25.05
N LYS A 459 9.90 -2.86 24.13
CA LYS A 459 10.91 -3.91 24.33
C LYS A 459 12.35 -3.38 24.41
N VAL A 460 12.57 -2.07 24.16
CA VAL A 460 13.92 -1.48 24.20
C VAL A 460 14.19 -0.86 25.55
N GLN A 461 15.39 -1.11 26.09
CA GLN A 461 15.90 -0.44 27.30
C GLN A 461 16.62 0.85 26.90
N MET A 462 16.04 1.99 27.27
CA MET A 462 16.65 3.32 27.06
C MET A 462 17.27 3.87 28.35
N PRO A 463 18.26 4.79 28.26
CA PRO A 463 18.73 5.52 29.41
C PRO A 463 17.59 6.23 30.14
N GLN A 464 17.68 6.38 31.47
CA GLN A 464 16.61 6.97 32.31
C GLN A 464 16.23 8.41 31.97
N THR A 465 17.00 9.11 31.16
CA THR A 465 16.75 10.49 30.71
C THR A 465 15.82 10.59 29.52
N THR A 466 15.26 9.49 29.05
CA THR A 466 14.44 9.46 27.82
C THR A 466 12.95 9.42 28.18
N ASP A 467 12.12 10.26 27.53
CA ASP A 467 10.65 10.32 27.67
C ASP A 467 9.93 9.11 27.05
N LEU A 468 10.59 7.95 27.06
CA LEU A 468 10.10 6.73 26.38
C LEU A 468 8.72 6.30 26.90
N GLN A 469 8.55 6.25 28.24
CA GLN A 469 7.31 5.79 28.85
C GLN A 469 6.15 6.75 28.55
N GLU A 470 6.41 8.04 28.59
CA GLU A 470 5.42 9.05 28.23
C GLU A 470 5.04 8.98 26.75
N SER A 471 6.03 8.76 25.88
CA SER A 471 5.83 8.57 24.43
C SER A 471 4.94 7.34 24.16
N ILE A 472 5.23 6.20 24.81
CA ILE A 472 4.41 4.98 24.71
C ILE A 472 2.98 5.25 25.15
N GLN A 473 2.78 5.92 26.30
CA GLN A 473 1.45 6.21 26.82
C GLN A 473 0.64 7.16 25.90
N ARG A 474 1.29 8.17 25.33
CA ARG A 474 0.63 9.07 24.36
C ARG A 474 0.22 8.32 23.11
N GLY A 475 1.14 7.53 22.53
CA GLY A 475 0.88 6.74 21.32
C GLY A 475 -0.26 5.75 21.52
N MET A 476 -0.24 5.00 22.61
CA MET A 476 -1.32 4.07 22.96
C MET A 476 -2.68 4.77 23.06
N ARG A 477 -2.76 5.90 23.78
CA ARG A 477 -4.02 6.66 23.89
C ARG A 477 -4.54 7.10 22.54
N TRP A 478 -3.63 7.56 21.64
CA TRP A 478 -4.01 7.96 20.30
C TRP A 478 -4.55 6.77 19.49
N VAL A 479 -3.84 5.63 19.43
CA VAL A 479 -4.31 4.43 18.71
C VAL A 479 -5.66 3.95 19.23
N LEU A 480 -5.86 3.92 20.55
CA LEU A 480 -7.15 3.53 21.15
C LEU A 480 -8.28 4.49 20.78
N ALA A 481 -8.01 5.80 20.72
CA ALA A 481 -9.00 6.79 20.32
C ALA A 481 -9.42 6.65 18.85
N MET A 482 -8.58 6.04 18.01
CA MET A 482 -8.85 5.80 16.59
C MET A 482 -9.66 4.51 16.33
N GLN A 483 -9.98 3.70 17.35
CA GLN A 483 -10.84 2.53 17.17
C GLN A 483 -12.22 2.92 16.62
N GLY A 484 -12.62 2.31 15.52
CA GLY A 484 -13.91 2.52 14.87
C GLY A 484 -15.09 2.01 15.70
N SER A 485 -16.28 2.52 15.42
CA SER A 485 -17.53 2.10 16.06
C SER A 485 -17.89 0.62 15.75
N ASP A 486 -17.34 0.08 14.65
CA ASP A 486 -17.46 -1.33 14.26
C ASP A 486 -16.50 -2.27 15.04
N GLY A 487 -15.59 -1.71 15.82
CA GLY A 487 -14.61 -2.39 16.64
C GLY A 487 -13.23 -2.59 15.99
N GLY A 488 -13.08 -2.30 14.70
CA GLY A 488 -11.82 -2.35 13.99
C GLY A 488 -11.05 -1.03 13.98
N TRP A 489 -9.96 -0.97 13.22
CA TRP A 489 -9.17 0.25 12.97
C TRP A 489 -8.98 0.45 11.48
N GLY A 490 -9.15 1.69 10.99
CA GLY A 490 -8.62 2.21 9.73
C GLY A 490 -7.20 2.72 9.93
N ALA A 491 -6.53 3.09 8.82
CA ALA A 491 -5.14 3.54 8.88
C ALA A 491 -5.01 4.97 9.44
N TYR A 492 -5.84 5.90 8.97
CA TYR A 492 -5.70 7.33 9.29
C TYR A 492 -6.99 7.97 9.82
N ASP A 493 -8.14 7.44 9.41
CA ASP A 493 -9.44 8.04 9.71
C ASP A 493 -10.34 7.06 10.46
N LYS A 494 -10.97 7.52 11.54
CA LYS A 494 -11.95 6.73 12.29
C LYS A 494 -13.32 6.79 11.62
N ASP A 495 -14.01 5.64 11.51
CA ASP A 495 -15.36 5.51 10.97
C ASP A 495 -15.52 6.06 9.53
N ASN A 496 -14.46 5.97 8.74
CA ASN A 496 -14.46 6.41 7.34
C ASN A 496 -14.91 5.27 6.41
N ASN A 497 -16.18 4.87 6.52
CA ASN A 497 -16.72 3.63 5.94
C ASN A 497 -18.03 3.85 5.14
N ARG A 498 -18.31 5.07 4.67
CA ARG A 498 -19.54 5.40 3.91
C ARG A 498 -19.47 4.87 2.48
N ILE A 499 -19.77 3.60 2.27
CA ILE A 499 -19.66 2.86 0.99
C ILE A 499 -20.27 3.62 -0.20
N VAL A 500 -21.28 4.47 0.02
CA VAL A 500 -21.91 5.28 -1.05
C VAL A 500 -20.90 6.16 -1.81
N PHE A 501 -19.79 6.56 -1.17
CA PHE A 501 -18.73 7.34 -1.83
C PHE A 501 -18.01 6.55 -2.94
N ASN A 502 -17.99 5.23 -2.90
CA ASN A 502 -17.39 4.40 -3.95
C ASN A 502 -18.18 4.44 -5.27
N TYR A 503 -19.40 4.98 -5.28
CA TYR A 503 -20.19 5.17 -6.49
C TYR A 503 -19.99 6.55 -7.13
N ILE A 504 -19.21 7.43 -6.51
CA ILE A 504 -18.89 8.74 -7.10
C ILE A 504 -18.02 8.50 -8.34
N PRO A 505 -18.36 9.04 -9.51
CA PRO A 505 -17.64 8.78 -10.77
C PRO A 505 -16.15 9.12 -10.74
N PHE A 506 -15.73 10.05 -9.88
CA PHE A 506 -14.34 10.39 -9.63
C PHE A 506 -13.59 9.28 -8.88
N ALA A 507 -14.31 8.37 -8.23
CA ALA A 507 -13.77 7.33 -7.36
C ALA A 507 -13.36 6.04 -8.09
N ASP A 508 -13.02 6.10 -9.37
CA ASP A 508 -12.62 4.94 -10.18
C ASP A 508 -11.30 4.28 -9.69
N HIS A 509 -10.58 4.95 -8.81
CA HIS A 509 -9.40 4.43 -8.09
C HIS A 509 -9.75 3.69 -6.79
N HIS A 510 -11.03 3.56 -6.41
CA HIS A 510 -11.54 2.83 -5.23
C HIS A 510 -10.86 3.16 -3.89
N ALA A 511 -10.36 4.38 -3.73
CA ALA A 511 -9.55 4.80 -2.58
C ALA A 511 -10.11 6.03 -1.84
N LEU A 512 -11.40 6.38 -2.04
CA LEU A 512 -12.00 7.51 -1.32
C LEU A 512 -12.18 7.27 0.18
N LEU A 513 -12.20 6.01 0.61
CA LEU A 513 -12.48 5.63 1.99
C LEU A 513 -11.29 4.98 2.67
N ASP A 514 -11.26 5.09 3.99
CA ASP A 514 -10.32 4.42 4.90
C ASP A 514 -11.12 3.61 5.95
N PRO A 515 -11.74 2.50 5.56
CA PRO A 515 -12.51 1.67 6.48
C PRO A 515 -11.60 0.89 7.43
N SER A 516 -12.16 0.39 8.53
CA SER A 516 -11.50 -0.59 9.38
C SER A 516 -11.13 -1.84 8.58
N THR A 517 -9.92 -2.38 8.84
CA THR A 517 -9.41 -3.56 8.13
C THR A 517 -8.90 -4.64 9.09
N SER A 518 -8.89 -5.89 8.62
CA SER A 518 -8.53 -7.03 9.44
C SER A 518 -7.04 -7.05 9.79
N ASP A 519 -6.17 -6.66 8.85
CA ASP A 519 -4.73 -6.58 9.05
C ASP A 519 -4.34 -5.55 10.13
N LEU A 520 -4.89 -4.32 10.07
CA LEU A 520 -4.65 -3.31 11.10
C LEU A 520 -5.26 -3.71 12.46
N THR A 521 -6.46 -4.26 12.45
CA THR A 521 -7.12 -4.69 13.68
C THR A 521 -6.32 -5.80 14.39
N GLY A 522 -5.78 -6.76 13.63
CA GLY A 522 -4.85 -7.78 14.14
C GLY A 522 -3.60 -7.15 14.75
N ARG A 523 -3.00 -6.16 14.06
CA ARG A 523 -1.82 -5.43 14.52
C ARG A 523 -2.08 -4.65 15.81
N CYS A 524 -3.22 -3.98 15.93
CA CYS A 524 -3.58 -3.28 17.16
C CYS A 524 -3.76 -4.22 18.35
N LEU A 525 -4.29 -5.44 18.14
CA LEU A 525 -4.34 -6.48 19.19
C LEU A 525 -2.94 -6.94 19.61
N GLU A 526 -2.02 -7.12 18.64
CA GLU A 526 -0.63 -7.46 18.91
C GLU A 526 0.08 -6.36 19.70
N MET A 527 -0.14 -5.09 19.34
CA MET A 527 0.35 -3.92 20.08
C MET A 527 -0.17 -3.89 21.52
N LEU A 528 -1.47 -4.07 21.73
CA LEU A 528 -2.05 -4.09 23.08
C LEU A 528 -1.41 -5.16 23.96
N ALA A 529 -1.21 -6.35 23.42
CA ALA A 529 -0.54 -7.43 24.13
C ALA A 529 0.93 -7.12 24.44
N ALA A 530 1.66 -6.48 23.50
CA ALA A 530 3.05 -6.05 23.73
C ALA A 530 3.15 -5.00 24.85
N LEU A 531 2.10 -4.20 25.04
CA LEU A 531 1.98 -3.23 26.14
C LEU A 531 1.44 -3.83 27.45
N GLY A 532 1.24 -5.16 27.51
CA GLY A 532 0.83 -5.88 28.72
C GLY A 532 -0.68 -5.99 28.93
N TYR A 533 -1.50 -5.67 27.92
CA TYR A 533 -2.95 -5.85 27.98
C TYR A 533 -3.38 -7.24 27.47
N ASP A 534 -4.53 -7.68 27.93
CA ASP A 534 -5.14 -8.97 27.57
C ASP A 534 -6.61 -8.81 27.13
N GLN A 535 -7.33 -9.91 27.05
CA GLN A 535 -8.75 -9.94 26.63
C GLN A 535 -9.69 -9.12 27.52
N THR A 536 -9.28 -8.73 28.71
CA THR A 536 -10.11 -7.91 29.63
C THR A 536 -10.13 -6.43 29.25
N HIS A 537 -9.20 -5.98 28.38
CA HIS A 537 -9.17 -4.60 27.93
C HIS A 537 -10.42 -4.28 27.08
N PRO A 538 -11.10 -3.13 27.32
CA PRO A 538 -12.38 -2.81 26.67
C PRO A 538 -12.34 -2.79 25.14
N ALA A 539 -11.22 -2.41 24.52
CA ALA A 539 -11.05 -2.37 23.08
C ALA A 539 -10.97 -3.76 22.42
N VAL A 540 -10.62 -4.81 23.18
CA VAL A 540 -10.33 -6.14 22.64
C VAL A 540 -11.60 -6.89 22.21
N ALA A 541 -12.63 -6.90 23.03
CA ALA A 541 -13.87 -7.63 22.70
C ALA A 541 -14.57 -7.13 21.41
N PRO A 542 -14.67 -5.79 21.16
CA PRO A 542 -15.14 -5.29 19.87
C PRO A 542 -14.24 -5.72 18.69
N ALA A 543 -12.92 -5.65 18.84
CA ALA A 543 -11.96 -6.03 17.81
C ALA A 543 -12.07 -7.52 17.43
N LEU A 544 -12.20 -8.42 18.42
CA LEU A 544 -12.42 -9.84 18.18
C LEU A 544 -13.74 -10.12 17.45
N ARG A 545 -14.81 -9.34 17.75
CA ARG A 545 -16.07 -9.45 17.00
C ARG A 545 -15.92 -9.00 15.57
N PHE A 546 -15.21 -7.88 15.35
CA PHE A 546 -14.87 -7.38 14.01
C PHE A 546 -14.12 -8.47 13.21
N LEU A 547 -13.02 -8.98 13.70
CA LEU A 547 -12.22 -10.01 13.01
C LEU A 547 -13.01 -11.27 12.67
N LYS A 548 -13.90 -11.73 13.57
CA LYS A 548 -14.76 -12.89 13.30
C LYS A 548 -15.77 -12.63 12.18
N ARG A 549 -16.28 -11.41 12.07
CA ARG A 549 -17.22 -11.00 11.02
C ARG A 549 -16.53 -10.88 9.66
N GLU A 550 -15.31 -10.37 9.65
CA GLU A 550 -14.53 -10.11 8.43
C GLU A 550 -13.80 -11.35 7.90
N GLN A 551 -13.89 -12.51 8.55
CA GLN A 551 -13.27 -13.72 8.03
C GLN A 551 -13.97 -14.20 6.77
N GLU A 552 -13.20 -14.46 5.72
CA GLU A 552 -13.70 -15.01 4.46
C GLU A 552 -14.23 -16.44 4.61
N ALA A 553 -15.06 -16.86 3.68
CA ALA A 553 -15.70 -18.18 3.72
C ALA A 553 -14.68 -19.34 3.71
N ASP A 554 -13.52 -19.15 3.06
CA ASP A 554 -12.42 -20.12 3.01
C ASP A 554 -11.55 -20.14 4.26
N GLY A 555 -11.75 -19.19 5.17
CA GLY A 555 -11.04 -19.07 6.45
C GLY A 555 -9.91 -18.03 6.46
N SER A 556 -9.59 -17.41 5.34
CA SER A 556 -8.61 -16.34 5.25
C SER A 556 -9.15 -14.98 5.73
N TRP A 557 -8.29 -13.98 5.80
CA TRP A 557 -8.65 -12.56 5.95
C TRP A 557 -8.00 -11.72 4.85
N TYR A 558 -8.78 -10.79 4.33
CA TYR A 558 -8.32 -9.81 3.37
C TYR A 558 -7.24 -8.90 3.97
N GLY A 559 -6.14 -8.68 3.22
CA GLY A 559 -5.07 -7.76 3.54
C GLY A 559 -5.20 -6.49 2.72
N ARG A 560 -5.39 -5.34 3.38
CA ARG A 560 -5.53 -4.05 2.70
C ARG A 560 -4.18 -3.47 2.29
N TRP A 561 -3.15 -3.64 3.14
CA TRP A 561 -1.86 -2.96 3.00
C TRP A 561 -0.73 -3.86 2.50
N GLY A 562 -0.88 -5.16 2.62
CA GLY A 562 0.03 -6.16 2.03
C GLY A 562 -0.74 -7.14 1.16
N VAL A 563 -0.10 -7.69 0.13
CA VAL A 563 -0.69 -8.62 -0.85
C VAL A 563 -0.74 -10.02 -0.29
N ASN A 564 -1.87 -10.54 -0.15
CA ASN A 564 -3.22 -10.06 0.12
C ASN A 564 -3.78 -10.91 1.29
N TYR A 565 -4.41 -12.07 1.01
CA TYR A 565 -4.99 -12.94 2.04
C TYR A 565 -3.92 -13.63 2.91
N ILE A 566 -2.71 -13.90 2.39
CA ILE A 566 -1.58 -14.39 3.21
C ILE A 566 -1.19 -13.35 4.26
N TYR A 567 -1.07 -12.08 3.86
CA TYR A 567 -0.74 -10.97 4.76
C TYR A 567 -1.81 -10.74 5.82
N GLY A 568 -3.07 -10.61 5.40
CA GLY A 568 -4.20 -10.38 6.32
C GLY A 568 -4.36 -11.52 7.31
N THR A 569 -4.24 -12.76 6.84
CA THR A 569 -4.36 -13.95 7.70
C THR A 569 -3.22 -14.03 8.70
N TRP A 570 -1.97 -13.73 8.30
CA TRP A 570 -0.85 -13.63 9.23
C TRP A 570 -1.10 -12.61 10.33
N SER A 571 -1.42 -11.36 9.95
CA SER A 571 -1.60 -10.28 10.91
C SER A 571 -2.69 -10.59 11.94
N VAL A 572 -3.81 -11.16 11.49
CA VAL A 572 -4.89 -11.58 12.39
C VAL A 572 -4.44 -12.71 13.33
N LEU A 573 -3.77 -13.75 12.82
CA LEU A 573 -3.30 -14.87 13.67
C LEU A 573 -2.26 -14.40 14.71
N ALA A 574 -1.38 -13.45 14.34
CA ALA A 574 -0.44 -12.85 15.27
C ALA A 574 -1.14 -12.08 16.39
N GLY A 575 -2.11 -11.23 16.05
CA GLY A 575 -2.93 -10.50 17.03
C GLY A 575 -3.74 -11.40 17.94
N LEU A 576 -4.38 -12.43 17.39
CA LEU A 576 -5.18 -13.42 18.19
C LEU A 576 -4.30 -14.15 19.21
N ARG A 577 -3.12 -14.63 18.78
CA ARG A 577 -2.17 -15.27 19.70
C ARG A 577 -1.73 -14.33 20.79
N ALA A 578 -1.29 -13.11 20.38
CA ALA A 578 -0.72 -12.16 21.31
C ALA A 578 -1.69 -11.77 22.41
N ILE A 579 -2.96 -11.51 22.07
CA ILE A 579 -4.02 -11.13 23.02
C ILE A 579 -4.59 -12.31 23.82
N GLY A 580 -4.10 -13.54 23.61
CA GLY A 580 -4.51 -14.72 24.34
C GLY A 580 -5.84 -15.34 23.88
N GLU A 581 -6.24 -15.16 22.61
CA GLU A 581 -7.42 -15.84 22.07
C GLU A 581 -7.21 -17.36 22.03
N ASP A 582 -8.27 -18.13 22.24
CA ASP A 582 -8.23 -19.59 22.16
C ASP A 582 -7.99 -20.05 20.71
N LEU A 583 -6.78 -20.53 20.47
CA LEU A 583 -6.33 -20.97 19.13
C LEU A 583 -6.99 -22.29 18.68
N SER A 584 -7.74 -22.98 19.57
CA SER A 584 -8.49 -24.18 19.20
C SER A 584 -9.84 -23.86 18.53
N LYS A 585 -10.28 -22.60 18.56
CA LYS A 585 -11.57 -22.17 17.98
C LYS A 585 -11.67 -22.48 16.49
N PRO A 586 -12.85 -22.89 16.00
CA PRO A 586 -13.02 -23.31 14.60
C PRO A 586 -12.58 -22.29 13.57
N TYR A 587 -12.79 -20.99 13.82
CA TYR A 587 -12.39 -19.94 12.88
C TYR A 587 -10.87 -19.80 12.78
N VAL A 588 -10.11 -20.00 13.87
CA VAL A 588 -8.64 -20.02 13.86
C VAL A 588 -8.13 -21.25 13.10
N ARG A 589 -8.75 -22.43 13.35
CA ARG A 589 -8.39 -23.67 12.67
C ARG A 589 -8.63 -23.60 11.15
N ARG A 590 -9.71 -22.94 10.71
CA ARG A 590 -9.93 -22.72 9.27
C ARG A 590 -8.81 -21.90 8.64
N ALA A 591 -8.35 -20.85 9.31
CA ALA A 591 -7.26 -20.02 8.80
C ALA A 591 -5.93 -20.78 8.69
N VAL A 592 -5.63 -21.63 9.69
CA VAL A 592 -4.45 -22.52 9.64
C VAL A 592 -4.54 -23.47 8.45
N ALA A 593 -5.67 -24.16 8.29
CA ALA A 593 -5.89 -25.09 7.18
C ALA A 593 -5.78 -24.37 5.82
N TRP A 594 -6.30 -23.15 5.74
CA TRP A 594 -6.16 -22.32 4.53
C TRP A 594 -4.69 -22.03 4.22
N LEU A 595 -3.91 -21.50 5.16
CA LEU A 595 -2.47 -21.23 4.95
C LEU A 595 -1.71 -22.48 4.53
N GLU A 596 -1.93 -23.62 5.19
CA GLU A 596 -1.27 -24.88 4.82
C GLU A 596 -1.64 -25.33 3.40
N SER A 597 -2.90 -25.12 2.99
CA SER A 597 -3.39 -25.49 1.66
C SER A 597 -2.78 -24.64 0.52
N LYS A 598 -2.19 -23.46 0.85
CA LYS A 598 -1.63 -22.51 -0.12
C LYS A 598 -0.11 -22.63 -0.27
N GLN A 599 0.53 -23.57 0.42
CA GLN A 599 1.96 -23.79 0.29
C GLN A 599 2.33 -24.33 -1.09
N ASN A 600 3.27 -23.69 -1.76
CA ASN A 600 3.77 -24.11 -3.06
C ASN A 600 4.64 -25.39 -2.98
N PRO A 601 4.85 -26.11 -4.10
CA PRO A 601 5.67 -27.33 -4.14
C PRO A 601 7.12 -27.13 -3.67
N ASP A 602 7.71 -25.93 -3.86
CA ASP A 602 9.06 -25.58 -3.42
C ASP A 602 9.20 -25.34 -1.90
N GLY A 603 8.06 -25.29 -1.21
CA GLY A 603 7.96 -25.05 0.24
C GLY A 603 7.72 -23.61 0.65
N GLY A 604 7.72 -22.67 -0.30
CA GLY A 604 7.37 -21.28 -0.07
C GLY A 604 5.88 -20.98 -0.19
N TRP A 605 5.52 -19.72 -0.02
CA TRP A 605 4.20 -19.17 -0.30
C TRP A 605 4.34 -17.94 -1.18
N GLY A 606 3.33 -17.71 -2.01
CA GLY A 606 3.23 -16.55 -2.85
C GLY A 606 1.79 -16.26 -3.25
N GLU A 607 1.49 -14.98 -3.43
CA GLU A 607 0.19 -14.50 -3.84
C GLU A 607 0.35 -13.34 -4.81
N SER A 608 -0.33 -13.42 -5.94
CA SER A 608 -0.33 -12.36 -6.96
C SER A 608 -1.25 -11.21 -6.57
N CYS A 609 -0.90 -9.99 -7.00
CA CYS A 609 -1.78 -8.82 -6.92
C CYS A 609 -3.15 -9.04 -7.61
N LEU A 610 -3.26 -9.98 -8.54
CA LEU A 610 -4.52 -10.37 -9.17
C LEU A 610 -5.57 -10.87 -8.17
N SER A 611 -5.16 -11.30 -6.97
CA SER A 611 -6.08 -11.71 -5.89
C SER A 611 -6.99 -10.58 -5.40
N TYR A 612 -6.65 -9.32 -5.66
CA TYR A 612 -7.52 -8.18 -5.39
C TYR A 612 -8.66 -8.03 -6.39
N ASP A 613 -8.47 -8.52 -7.62
CA ASP A 613 -9.48 -8.46 -8.69
C ASP A 613 -10.36 -9.70 -8.71
N ASP A 614 -9.74 -10.89 -8.53
CA ASP A 614 -10.42 -12.18 -8.57
C ASP A 614 -10.00 -13.06 -7.37
N PRO A 615 -10.94 -13.36 -6.45
CA PRO A 615 -10.69 -14.26 -5.31
C PRO A 615 -10.17 -15.66 -5.70
N ALA A 616 -10.34 -16.08 -6.96
CA ALA A 616 -9.76 -17.33 -7.45
C ALA A 616 -8.23 -17.36 -7.39
N TRP A 617 -7.58 -16.20 -7.31
CA TRP A 617 -6.14 -16.02 -7.11
C TRP A 617 -5.72 -15.97 -5.64
N SER A 618 -6.65 -16.07 -4.69
CA SER A 618 -6.37 -16.05 -3.25
C SER A 618 -5.32 -17.11 -2.86
N GLY A 619 -4.19 -16.63 -2.34
CA GLY A 619 -3.04 -17.46 -1.97
C GLY A 619 -2.36 -18.17 -3.14
N LYS A 620 -2.43 -17.62 -4.35
CA LYS A 620 -1.78 -18.19 -5.55
C LYS A 620 -0.82 -17.17 -6.17
N GLY A 621 0.40 -17.59 -6.39
CA GLY A 621 1.50 -16.84 -6.99
C GLY A 621 2.81 -17.56 -6.80
N ASP A 622 3.87 -17.06 -7.43
CA ASP A 622 5.22 -17.56 -7.24
C ASP A 622 5.67 -17.29 -5.79
N SER A 623 6.42 -18.23 -5.21
CA SER A 623 6.92 -18.10 -3.86
C SER A 623 7.82 -16.88 -3.71
N THR A 624 7.55 -16.06 -2.69
CA THR A 624 8.39 -14.91 -2.33
C THR A 624 8.94 -15.07 -0.90
N PRO A 625 10.12 -14.52 -0.59
CA PRO A 625 10.64 -14.53 0.77
C PRO A 625 9.73 -13.84 1.77
N SER A 626 9.14 -12.68 1.43
CA SER A 626 8.25 -11.93 2.31
C SER A 626 6.95 -12.68 2.63
N GLN A 627 6.23 -13.17 1.61
CA GLN A 627 4.97 -13.87 1.80
C GLN A 627 5.17 -15.26 2.45
N THR A 628 6.29 -15.92 2.15
CA THR A 628 6.71 -17.14 2.86
C THR A 628 6.94 -16.85 4.35
N ALA A 629 7.60 -15.74 4.68
CA ALA A 629 7.82 -15.35 6.06
C ALA A 629 6.49 -15.05 6.78
N TRP A 630 5.56 -14.33 6.16
CA TRP A 630 4.24 -14.06 6.71
C TRP A 630 3.46 -15.35 6.99
N ALA A 631 3.45 -16.29 6.05
CA ALA A 631 2.79 -17.58 6.23
C ALA A 631 3.40 -18.37 7.40
N ILE A 632 4.74 -18.44 7.49
CA ILE A 632 5.44 -19.06 8.62
C ILE A 632 5.05 -18.39 9.94
N MET A 633 5.13 -17.05 10.03
CA MET A 633 4.80 -16.30 11.24
C MET A 633 3.34 -16.50 11.65
N GLY A 634 2.40 -16.56 10.69
CA GLY A 634 0.99 -16.88 10.93
C GLY A 634 0.80 -18.28 11.51
N LEU A 635 1.42 -19.30 10.91
CA LEU A 635 1.37 -20.68 11.39
C LEU A 635 2.04 -20.84 12.77
N LEU A 636 3.18 -20.22 13.00
CA LEU A 636 3.85 -20.17 14.31
C LEU A 636 2.98 -19.51 15.36
N SER A 637 2.28 -18.44 15.00
CA SER A 637 1.33 -17.75 15.86
C SER A 637 0.13 -18.64 16.21
N ALA A 638 -0.29 -19.52 15.32
CA ALA A 638 -1.32 -20.52 15.57
C ALA A 638 -0.83 -21.77 16.34
N GLY A 639 0.43 -21.78 16.80
CA GLY A 639 1.03 -22.88 17.57
C GLY A 639 1.53 -24.05 16.73
N MET A 640 1.68 -23.89 15.41
CA MET A 640 2.03 -24.93 14.45
C MET A 640 3.57 -25.12 14.28
N THR A 641 4.35 -24.93 15.35
CA THR A 641 5.82 -24.93 15.30
C THR A 641 6.43 -26.21 14.71
N ASP A 642 5.80 -27.36 14.94
CA ASP A 642 6.25 -28.67 14.48
C ASP A 642 5.58 -29.11 13.16
N ALA A 643 4.76 -28.26 12.53
CA ALA A 643 4.11 -28.58 11.26
C ALA A 643 5.13 -28.76 10.13
N PHE A 644 4.86 -29.72 9.26
CA PHE A 644 5.68 -30.00 8.10
C PHE A 644 5.73 -28.80 7.14
N SER A 645 4.62 -28.10 6.99
CA SER A 645 4.51 -26.86 6.20
C SER A 645 5.49 -25.78 6.69
N VAL A 646 5.57 -25.54 8.01
CA VAL A 646 6.53 -24.61 8.62
C VAL A 646 7.97 -25.03 8.35
N ALA A 647 8.30 -26.32 8.55
CA ALA A 647 9.66 -26.83 8.30
C ALA A 647 10.09 -26.63 6.84
N ARG A 648 9.20 -26.85 5.87
CA ARG A 648 9.45 -26.60 4.44
C ARG A 648 9.65 -25.11 4.13
N GLY A 649 8.82 -24.23 4.71
CA GLY A 649 8.97 -22.80 4.54
C GLY A 649 10.28 -22.25 5.08
N VAL A 650 10.71 -22.71 6.27
CA VAL A 650 12.03 -22.38 6.84
C VAL A 650 13.16 -22.86 5.91
N GLN A 651 13.06 -24.04 5.36
CA GLN A 651 14.00 -24.56 4.37
C GLN A 651 14.04 -23.71 3.09
N TYR A 652 12.86 -23.23 2.62
CA TYR A 652 12.78 -22.30 1.51
C TYR A 652 13.58 -21.03 1.80
N LEU A 653 13.35 -20.37 2.93
CA LEU A 653 14.04 -19.15 3.30
C LEU A 653 15.56 -19.35 3.43
N LEU A 654 16.00 -20.44 4.06
CA LEU A 654 17.43 -20.75 4.22
C LEU A 654 18.13 -20.97 2.87
N ARG A 655 17.46 -21.64 1.90
CA ARG A 655 18.03 -21.89 0.57
C ARG A 655 18.12 -20.64 -0.30
N HIS A 656 17.20 -19.70 -0.13
CA HIS A 656 17.14 -18.47 -0.93
C HIS A 656 17.87 -17.28 -0.28
N GLN A 657 18.47 -17.47 0.91
CA GLN A 657 19.28 -16.43 1.51
C GLN A 657 20.58 -16.23 0.69
N MET A 658 20.83 -14.99 0.31
CA MET A 658 22.05 -14.59 -0.41
C MET A 658 23.29 -14.72 0.48
N LYS A 659 24.48 -14.73 -0.13
CA LYS A 659 25.76 -14.86 0.60
C LYS A 659 26.00 -13.72 1.60
N ASP A 660 25.49 -12.53 1.31
CA ASP A 660 25.59 -11.35 2.17
C ASP A 660 24.59 -11.37 3.35
N GLY A 661 23.68 -12.33 3.39
CA GLY A 661 22.66 -12.47 4.44
C GLY A 661 21.31 -11.84 4.10
N SER A 662 21.16 -11.27 2.92
CA SER A 662 19.89 -10.69 2.43
C SER A 662 19.05 -11.71 1.65
N TRP A 663 17.88 -11.29 1.19
CA TRP A 663 17.02 -11.96 0.22
C TRP A 663 16.57 -10.97 -0.84
N GLU A 664 16.18 -11.46 -1.99
CA GLU A 664 15.65 -10.68 -3.10
C GLU A 664 14.30 -11.21 -3.53
N GLU A 665 13.43 -10.32 -3.95
CA GLU A 665 12.17 -10.62 -4.64
C GLU A 665 11.87 -9.51 -5.65
N VAL A 666 11.11 -9.85 -6.70
CA VAL A 666 10.71 -8.92 -7.76
C VAL A 666 9.22 -8.58 -7.69
N CYS A 667 8.45 -9.35 -6.93
CA CYS A 667 7.01 -9.17 -6.82
C CYS A 667 6.64 -7.94 -5.98
N HIS A 668 5.56 -7.27 -6.36
CA HIS A 668 4.92 -6.27 -5.54
C HIS A 668 4.14 -6.99 -4.44
N THR A 669 4.52 -6.82 -3.20
CA THR A 669 3.92 -7.46 -2.04
C THR A 669 3.23 -6.48 -1.10
N GLY A 670 3.22 -5.19 -1.45
CA GLY A 670 2.47 -4.13 -0.79
C GLY A 670 1.48 -3.46 -1.73
N THR A 671 0.60 -2.65 -1.18
CA THR A 671 -0.38 -1.88 -1.94
C THR A 671 -0.61 -0.51 -1.34
N GLY A 672 -0.63 0.51 -2.18
CA GLY A 672 -1.19 1.82 -1.84
C GLY A 672 -2.71 1.80 -2.04
N PHE A 673 -3.18 1.43 -3.23
CA PHE A 673 -4.59 1.31 -3.57
C PHE A 673 -4.82 -0.02 -4.29
N PRO A 674 -5.51 -1.00 -3.66
CA PRO A 674 -5.84 -2.27 -4.30
C PRO A 674 -6.47 -2.07 -5.68
N ARG A 675 -6.05 -2.87 -6.67
CA ARG A 675 -6.47 -2.84 -8.07
C ARG A 675 -5.91 -1.68 -8.91
N VAL A 676 -5.30 -0.65 -8.29
CA VAL A 676 -4.91 0.57 -9.00
C VAL A 676 -3.44 0.90 -8.81
N PHE A 677 -2.87 0.66 -7.62
CA PHE A 677 -1.52 1.09 -7.28
C PHE A 677 -0.88 0.13 -6.30
N TYR A 678 0.14 -0.57 -6.75
CA TYR A 678 0.87 -1.57 -5.99
C TYR A 678 2.28 -1.10 -5.67
N LEU A 679 2.85 -1.68 -4.60
CA LEU A 679 4.13 -1.27 -4.05
C LEU A 679 5.04 -2.48 -3.85
N ARG A 680 6.30 -2.33 -4.19
CA ARG A 680 7.37 -3.24 -3.82
C ARG A 680 8.21 -2.57 -2.75
N TYR A 681 8.08 -3.06 -1.53
CA TYR A 681 8.94 -2.67 -0.42
C TYR A 681 10.24 -3.46 -0.50
N HIS A 682 11.35 -2.83 -0.87
CA HIS A 682 12.62 -3.53 -1.13
C HIS A 682 13.17 -4.26 0.09
N TRP A 683 12.69 -3.94 1.30
CA TRP A 683 13.16 -4.62 2.51
C TRP A 683 12.13 -5.58 3.13
N TYR A 684 10.91 -5.71 2.60
CA TYR A 684 9.96 -6.75 3.03
C TYR A 684 10.56 -8.15 2.89
N CYS A 685 11.23 -8.41 1.79
CA CYS A 685 11.92 -9.69 1.55
C CYS A 685 13.17 -9.89 2.43
N ARG A 686 13.54 -8.94 3.29
CA ARG A 686 14.75 -8.99 4.11
C ARG A 686 14.44 -9.09 5.59
N TYR A 687 13.65 -8.16 6.15
CA TYR A 687 13.37 -8.20 7.59
C TYR A 687 12.26 -9.19 7.97
N PHE A 688 11.28 -9.49 7.12
CA PHE A 688 10.30 -10.52 7.44
C PHE A 688 10.89 -11.93 7.47
N PRO A 689 11.75 -12.36 6.51
CA PRO A 689 12.49 -13.61 6.66
C PRO A 689 13.35 -13.69 7.92
N LEU A 690 14.08 -12.62 8.26
CA LEU A 690 14.83 -12.53 9.52
C LEU A 690 13.91 -12.77 10.72
N TRP A 691 12.77 -12.08 10.76
CA TRP A 691 11.81 -12.20 11.85
C TRP A 691 11.22 -13.60 11.95
N ALA A 692 10.78 -14.18 10.83
CA ALA A 692 10.23 -15.54 10.80
C ALA A 692 11.24 -16.60 11.25
N LEU A 693 12.49 -16.52 10.78
CA LEU A 693 13.56 -17.45 11.18
C LEU A 693 13.90 -17.31 12.67
N ALA A 694 13.98 -16.09 13.18
CA ALA A 694 14.23 -15.83 14.60
C ALA A 694 13.08 -16.35 15.47
N MET A 695 11.84 -16.10 15.11
CA MET A 695 10.65 -16.59 15.81
C MET A 695 10.61 -18.13 15.83
N TYR A 696 10.86 -18.79 14.69
CA TYR A 696 10.91 -20.24 14.61
C TYR A 696 12.02 -20.80 15.52
N ARG A 697 13.24 -20.25 15.46
CA ARG A 697 14.37 -20.63 16.30
C ARG A 697 14.00 -20.53 17.79
N ASN A 698 13.44 -19.41 18.22
CA ASN A 698 13.09 -19.17 19.63
C ASN A 698 12.03 -20.16 20.13
N LEU A 699 11.00 -20.45 19.33
CA LEU A 699 9.95 -21.42 19.70
C LEU A 699 10.51 -22.85 19.78
N ARG A 700 11.39 -23.26 18.87
CA ARG A 700 12.07 -24.57 18.90
C ARG A 700 12.96 -24.73 20.11
N THR A 701 13.71 -23.68 20.48
CA THR A 701 14.59 -23.70 21.66
C THR A 701 13.78 -23.83 22.95
N ARG A 702 12.72 -23.02 23.11
CA ARG A 702 11.79 -23.11 24.27
C ARG A 702 11.11 -24.46 24.38
N GLY A 703 10.68 -25.03 23.25
CA GLY A 703 10.10 -26.38 23.21
C GLY A 703 11.06 -27.47 23.70
N LYS A 704 12.34 -27.40 23.29
CA LYS A 704 13.37 -28.34 23.79
C LYS A 704 13.61 -28.20 25.29
N MET A 705 13.77 -26.98 25.81
CA MET A 705 13.98 -26.73 27.24
C MET A 705 12.82 -27.32 28.09
N ARG A 706 11.56 -27.08 27.69
CA ARG A 706 10.40 -27.68 28.38
C ARG A 706 10.40 -29.20 28.32
N ALA A 707 10.74 -29.80 27.19
CA ALA A 707 10.85 -31.25 27.05
C ALA A 707 11.93 -31.84 27.94
N ASP A 708 13.11 -31.19 28.04
CA ASP A 708 14.21 -31.61 28.90
C ASP A 708 13.86 -31.45 30.38
N GLU A 709 13.20 -30.36 30.78
CA GLU A 709 12.68 -30.18 32.15
C GLU A 709 11.67 -31.27 32.54
N VAL A 710 10.72 -31.58 31.66
CA VAL A 710 9.75 -32.68 31.89
C VAL A 710 10.48 -34.02 31.98
N ARG A 711 11.50 -34.25 31.13
CA ARG A 711 12.31 -35.49 31.16
C ARG A 711 13.11 -35.63 32.45
N GLN A 712 13.70 -34.53 32.93
CA GLN A 712 14.40 -34.52 34.23
C GLN A 712 13.45 -34.76 35.40
N GLN A 713 12.23 -34.15 35.37
CA GLN A 713 11.23 -34.39 36.40
C GLN A 713 10.74 -35.84 36.40
N VAL A 714 10.53 -36.44 35.22
CA VAL A 714 10.15 -37.88 35.10
C VAL A 714 11.28 -38.79 35.61
N LEU A 715 12.54 -38.49 35.28
CA LEU A 715 13.69 -39.22 35.77
C LEU A 715 13.88 -39.08 37.28
N ALA A 716 13.70 -37.86 37.82
CA ALA A 716 13.73 -37.62 39.26
C ALA A 716 12.60 -38.35 40.04
N SER A 717 11.39 -38.37 39.46
CA SER A 717 10.24 -39.09 40.05
C SER A 717 10.36 -40.61 39.88
N GLY A 718 11.06 -41.11 38.86
CA GLY A 718 11.34 -42.53 38.64
C GLY A 718 12.36 -43.13 39.62
N CYS A 719 13.36 -42.32 40.02
CA CYS A 719 14.36 -42.76 41.05
C CYS A 719 13.75 -42.95 42.46
N HIS A 720 12.63 -42.31 42.77
CA HIS A 720 11.98 -42.51 44.07
C HIS A 720 11.11 -43.77 44.12
N ARG A 721 10.84 -44.46 43.01
CA ARG A 721 10.09 -45.74 43.01
C ARG A 721 10.96 -47.02 42.98
N ALA A 722 12.25 -46.90 42.76
CA ALA A 722 13.15 -48.06 42.72
C ALA A 722 13.89 -48.32 44.05
N GLY A 723 13.52 -47.60 45.12
CA GLY A 723 14.13 -47.68 46.44
C GLY A 723 13.15 -48.11 47.57
N ARG A 724 12.10 -48.88 47.27
CA ARG A 724 11.25 -49.53 48.28
C ARG A 724 11.12 -51.01 47.98
#